data_85b789e9df5147539ff9f0a15981d384
#
_entry.id   85b789e9df5147539ff9f0a15981d384
#
_cell.length_a   1.000
_cell.length_b   1.000
_cell.length_c   1.000
_cell.angle_alpha   90.00
_cell.angle_beta   90.00
_cell.angle_gamma   90.00
#
_symmetry.space_group_name_H-M   'P 1'
#
loop_
_entity.id
_entity.type
_entity.pdbx_description
1 polymer ?
#
loop_
_entity_poly.entity_id
_entity_poly.type
_entity_poly.pdbx_seq_one_letter_code
_entity_poly.pdbx_strand_id
1 'polypeptide(L)'
;MINRAKRISKNLITLMHLQIFLMSICGSFWIYCLTVEENMISRRSLAIVLGSFFFFVFTANQMITAIKKHGFPQKHLNKVLIPAFLLSVFFAMFIPGSLSYLQTRIISIESIPGTGEILFEGINNGDKDIPHSQFVLTGDWDYKNAQFSTNTAAGITWTGRTSNQISLTFQKGPGMGTARISWDGSVEERSFQADESSQIILYKTLPVNIFIKIIYFSTGTFFFTVFICILLCYVISLPAPILKKNSKGFWLKYAIPMIFTFSLMLMIYYPGIMSGDSLVQWTQAHNFQLTDQHPAFHTLLIWLITNVWDSPAAIVISQILFFSLVVSWGIGNLQKKGMPPVIGWLISILFAVSPVNWLTVITIWKDIPYSVSLLWLTIILFEVYSTNGKWLEKIRNSVLLSICVLLISLFRHNGLPVAILISVLLVLMFRKQRKWSIAILLLFCIFRWMVTGPLYQKLEVEPMTANYQYATTLYHIAAHLEQKSILTDQQSNEINELIPLDDWEYSPCSIDPIMWNPHLDQAKISNNPLKYLQLAFQLFLQDPIPDLKAVADIGSLVYSVNPQCKPYISPLVYKPTANPPASWIDFIVDGIKGEQSKIPEFVAPLTKFFDRTFSLNSLTSLHFLFWCPAIYLIILLLIFLLLLRIEKKWTLILILGPAFIQSLIMLLFNVAQDVRFQYGVYLIMEYFIGLFMFFFWKNLHKREKDSQQSARK
;
A
#
# COMPACT_ATOMS: atom_id res chain seq x y z
N MET A 1 -55.28 12.16 -12.18
CA MET A 1 -54.14 11.95 -11.28
C MET A 1 -53.28 10.70 -11.64
N ILE A 2 -53.89 9.56 -11.89
CA ILE A 2 -53.18 8.29 -12.19
C ILE A 2 -52.28 8.41 -13.44
N ASN A 3 -52.71 9.02 -14.53
CA ASN A 3 -51.93 9.20 -15.75
C ASN A 3 -50.77 10.17 -15.57
N ARG A 4 -50.88 11.17 -14.71
CA ARG A 4 -49.79 12.12 -14.38
C ARG A 4 -48.71 11.44 -13.53
N ALA A 5 -49.13 10.61 -12.56
CA ALA A 5 -48.22 9.80 -11.73
C ALA A 5 -47.43 8.75 -12.56
N LYS A 6 -48.12 8.07 -13.51
CA LYS A 6 -47.46 7.12 -14.44
C LYS A 6 -46.49 7.82 -15.39
N ARG A 7 -46.79 9.02 -15.87
CA ARG A 7 -45.89 9.82 -16.74
C ARG A 7 -44.67 10.32 -15.98
N ILE A 8 -44.83 10.77 -14.72
CA ILE A 8 -43.73 11.18 -13.83
C ILE A 8 -42.84 9.99 -13.53
N SER A 9 -43.40 8.81 -13.22
CA SER A 9 -42.66 7.57 -12.98
C SER A 9 -41.86 7.13 -14.22
N LYS A 10 -42.45 7.22 -15.42
CA LYS A 10 -41.76 6.86 -16.67
C LYS A 10 -40.61 7.81 -16.99
N ASN A 11 -40.78 9.10 -16.80
CA ASN A 11 -39.72 10.10 -16.99
C ASN A 11 -38.58 9.93 -15.97
N LEU A 12 -38.89 9.60 -14.72
CA LEU A 12 -37.89 9.34 -13.69
C LEU A 12 -37.04 8.11 -14.02
N ILE A 13 -37.69 7.05 -14.54
CA ILE A 13 -36.98 5.84 -14.97
C ILE A 13 -36.03 6.12 -16.15
N THR A 14 -36.49 6.88 -17.12
CA THR A 14 -35.68 7.28 -18.29
C THR A 14 -34.49 8.12 -17.84
N LEU A 15 -34.68 9.06 -16.91
CA LEU A 15 -33.61 9.88 -16.34
C LEU A 15 -32.56 9.03 -15.57
N MET A 16 -33.03 8.03 -14.82
CA MET A 16 -32.12 7.10 -14.13
C MET A 16 -31.25 6.29 -15.10
N HIS A 17 -31.80 5.78 -16.18
CA HIS A 17 -31.01 5.05 -17.19
C HIS A 17 -30.00 5.96 -17.89
N LEU A 18 -30.37 7.22 -18.17
CA LEU A 18 -29.44 8.21 -18.71
C LEU A 18 -28.30 8.50 -17.73
N GLN A 19 -28.60 8.63 -16.44
CA GLN A 19 -27.57 8.83 -15.40
C GLN A 19 -26.61 7.65 -15.30
N ILE A 20 -27.09 6.39 -15.37
CA ILE A 20 -26.26 5.19 -15.41
C ILE A 20 -25.36 5.21 -16.64
N PHE A 21 -25.91 5.53 -17.79
CA PHE A 21 -25.16 5.59 -19.04
C PHE A 21 -24.04 6.63 -18.98
N LEU A 22 -24.36 7.86 -18.56
CA LEU A 22 -23.37 8.94 -18.40
C LEU A 22 -22.33 8.60 -17.34
N MET A 23 -22.73 8.05 -16.19
CA MET A 23 -21.83 7.59 -15.15
C MET A 23 -20.85 6.51 -15.69
N SER A 24 -21.36 5.57 -16.47
CA SER A 24 -20.53 4.49 -17.02
C SER A 24 -19.52 5.01 -18.05
N ILE A 25 -19.92 6.00 -18.87
CA ILE A 25 -18.99 6.69 -19.79
C ILE A 25 -17.90 7.40 -18.98
N CYS A 26 -18.29 8.20 -17.99
CA CYS A 26 -17.33 8.95 -17.15
C CYS A 26 -16.39 8.00 -16.40
N GLY A 27 -16.91 6.90 -15.87
CA GLY A 27 -16.12 5.90 -15.17
C GLY A 27 -15.12 5.18 -16.10
N SER A 28 -15.57 4.82 -17.30
CA SER A 28 -14.70 4.20 -18.32
C SER A 28 -13.63 5.16 -18.84
N PHE A 29 -13.99 6.41 -19.05
CA PHE A 29 -13.02 7.45 -19.38
C PHE A 29 -12.01 7.66 -18.26
N TRP A 30 -12.46 7.66 -17.01
CA TRP A 30 -11.60 7.82 -15.84
C TRP A 30 -10.63 6.64 -15.71
N ILE A 31 -11.10 5.38 -15.87
CA ILE A 31 -10.24 4.19 -15.91
C ILE A 31 -9.26 4.25 -17.09
N TYR A 32 -9.73 4.72 -18.26
CA TYR A 32 -8.83 4.93 -19.39
C TYR A 32 -7.68 5.90 -19.03
N CYS A 33 -7.99 7.02 -18.38
CA CYS A 33 -6.98 7.98 -17.94
C CYS A 33 -5.99 7.40 -16.91
N LEU A 34 -6.37 6.36 -16.16
CA LEU A 34 -5.45 5.64 -15.26
C LEU A 34 -4.53 4.68 -16.01
N THR A 35 -4.95 4.18 -17.16
CA THR A 35 -4.29 3.07 -17.88
C THR A 35 -3.74 3.45 -19.25
N VAL A 36 -3.90 4.73 -19.65
CA VAL A 36 -3.39 5.21 -20.95
C VAL A 36 -1.86 5.23 -20.97
N GLU A 37 -1.32 4.74 -22.07
CA GLU A 37 0.11 4.69 -22.39
C GLU A 37 0.36 5.46 -23.70
N GLU A 38 1.60 5.47 -24.16
CA GLU A 38 2.03 6.13 -25.40
C GLU A 38 1.10 5.85 -26.60
N ASN A 39 0.64 4.60 -26.76
CA ASN A 39 -0.35 4.23 -27.76
C ASN A 39 -1.79 4.34 -27.22
N MET A 40 -2.39 5.52 -27.37
CA MET A 40 -3.78 5.80 -26.92
C MET A 40 -4.81 4.79 -27.38
N ILE A 41 -4.75 4.35 -28.63
CA ILE A 41 -5.73 3.45 -29.24
C ILE A 41 -5.06 2.09 -29.45
N SER A 42 -4.85 1.37 -28.36
CA SER A 42 -4.43 -0.03 -28.40
C SER A 42 -5.65 -0.95 -28.26
N ARG A 43 -5.55 -2.20 -28.76
CA ARG A 43 -6.59 -3.22 -28.50
C ARG A 43 -6.84 -3.40 -27.00
N ARG A 44 -5.81 -3.22 -26.18
CA ARG A 44 -5.86 -3.28 -24.71
C ARG A 44 -6.68 -2.12 -24.13
N SER A 45 -6.39 -0.88 -24.51
CA SER A 45 -7.14 0.29 -24.02
C SER A 45 -8.61 0.22 -24.42
N LEU A 46 -8.92 -0.21 -25.64
CA LEU A 46 -10.28 -0.42 -26.09
C LEU A 46 -11.00 -1.50 -25.26
N ALA A 47 -10.35 -2.62 -24.98
CA ALA A 47 -10.92 -3.70 -24.16
C ALA A 47 -11.19 -3.23 -22.71
N ILE A 48 -10.27 -2.43 -22.12
CA ILE A 48 -10.44 -1.87 -20.78
C ILE A 48 -11.64 -0.90 -20.75
N VAL A 49 -11.74 0.00 -21.72
CA VAL A 49 -12.84 0.98 -21.80
C VAL A 49 -14.18 0.27 -21.97
N LEU A 50 -14.30 -0.64 -22.92
CA LEU A 50 -15.53 -1.38 -23.16
C LEU A 50 -15.88 -2.28 -21.98
N GLY A 51 -14.91 -3.02 -21.45
CA GLY A 51 -15.10 -3.90 -20.30
C GLY A 51 -15.59 -3.14 -19.06
N SER A 52 -14.96 -2.03 -18.73
CA SER A 52 -15.36 -1.17 -17.61
C SER A 52 -16.73 -0.53 -17.83
N PHE A 53 -17.04 -0.08 -19.05
CA PHE A 53 -18.36 0.47 -19.39
C PHE A 53 -19.47 -0.56 -19.13
N PHE A 54 -19.36 -1.75 -19.71
CA PHE A 54 -20.36 -2.80 -19.52
C PHE A 54 -20.45 -3.27 -18.06
N PHE A 55 -19.31 -3.34 -17.36
CA PHE A 55 -19.28 -3.66 -15.94
C PHE A 55 -20.07 -2.64 -15.11
N PHE A 56 -19.88 -1.33 -15.32
CA PHE A 56 -20.60 -0.29 -14.59
C PHE A 56 -22.08 -0.26 -14.95
N VAL A 57 -22.43 -0.41 -16.23
CA VAL A 57 -23.83 -0.49 -16.66
C VAL A 57 -24.52 -1.69 -16.00
N PHE A 58 -23.90 -2.85 -16.05
CA PHE A 58 -24.46 -4.07 -15.48
C PHE A 58 -24.64 -3.96 -13.96
N THR A 59 -23.59 -3.59 -13.22
CA THR A 59 -23.64 -3.50 -11.76
C THR A 59 -24.63 -2.45 -11.27
N ALA A 60 -24.66 -1.26 -11.87
CA ALA A 60 -25.61 -0.22 -11.53
C ALA A 60 -27.06 -0.63 -11.83
N ASN A 61 -27.34 -1.28 -12.96
CA ASN A 61 -28.66 -1.78 -13.27
C ASN A 61 -29.14 -2.85 -12.28
N GLN A 62 -28.26 -3.79 -11.88
CA GLN A 62 -28.59 -4.80 -10.86
C GLN A 62 -28.95 -4.14 -9.52
N MET A 63 -28.13 -3.16 -9.08
CA MET A 63 -28.38 -2.43 -7.84
C MET A 63 -29.71 -1.65 -7.90
N ILE A 64 -29.99 -0.93 -9.00
CA ILE A 64 -31.24 -0.19 -9.16
C ILE A 64 -32.47 -1.10 -9.23
N THR A 65 -32.33 -2.24 -9.88
CA THR A 65 -33.41 -3.24 -9.91
C THR A 65 -33.75 -3.74 -8.51
N ALA A 66 -32.72 -4.02 -7.71
CA ALA A 66 -32.90 -4.39 -6.30
C ALA A 66 -33.49 -3.23 -5.46
N ILE A 67 -33.04 -2.01 -5.65
CA ILE A 67 -33.60 -0.80 -5.00
C ILE A 67 -35.10 -0.66 -5.34
N LYS A 68 -35.48 -0.83 -6.62
CA LYS A 68 -36.89 -0.76 -7.04
C LYS A 68 -37.73 -1.84 -6.37
N LYS A 69 -37.19 -3.05 -6.22
CA LYS A 69 -37.89 -4.17 -5.57
C LYS A 69 -38.14 -3.93 -4.08
N HIS A 70 -37.20 -3.30 -3.39
CA HIS A 70 -37.27 -3.09 -1.93
C HIS A 70 -37.79 -1.71 -1.52
N GLY A 71 -37.96 -0.80 -2.48
CA GLY A 71 -38.39 0.58 -2.27
C GLY A 71 -37.24 1.60 -2.28
N PHE A 72 -37.43 2.69 -2.99
CA PHE A 72 -36.41 3.75 -3.11
C PHE A 72 -36.35 4.60 -1.83
N PRO A 73 -35.15 4.76 -1.22
CA PRO A 73 -35.00 5.47 0.06
C PRO A 73 -35.02 7.00 -0.10
N GLN A 74 -36.11 7.55 -0.69
CA GLN A 74 -36.20 8.96 -1.02
C GLN A 74 -35.99 9.92 0.16
N LYS A 75 -36.46 9.54 1.36
CA LYS A 75 -36.30 10.32 2.59
C LYS A 75 -34.84 10.43 3.07
N HIS A 76 -33.95 9.61 2.53
CA HIS A 76 -32.54 9.54 2.97
C HIS A 76 -31.56 10.05 1.92
N LEU A 77 -32.05 10.55 0.78
CA LEU A 77 -31.21 10.94 -0.36
C LEU A 77 -30.14 11.98 0.04
N ASN A 78 -30.51 13.01 0.81
CA ASN A 78 -29.55 14.03 1.25
C ASN A 78 -28.47 13.46 2.18
N LYS A 79 -28.76 12.39 2.95
CA LYS A 79 -27.78 11.74 3.83
C LYS A 79 -26.82 10.86 3.06
N VAL A 80 -27.21 10.43 1.86
CA VAL A 80 -26.39 9.64 0.93
C VAL A 80 -25.54 10.57 0.06
N LEU A 81 -26.14 11.64 -0.45
CA LEU A 81 -25.50 12.53 -1.42
C LEU A 81 -24.25 13.22 -0.86
N ILE A 82 -24.34 13.76 0.36
CA ILE A 82 -23.21 14.49 0.97
C ILE A 82 -21.99 13.61 1.18
N PRO A 83 -22.08 12.44 1.85
CA PRO A 83 -20.93 11.55 1.99
C PRO A 83 -20.40 11.05 0.64
N ALA A 84 -21.29 10.73 -0.30
CA ALA A 84 -20.90 10.30 -1.63
C ALA A 84 -20.11 11.38 -2.36
N PHE A 85 -20.56 12.61 -2.32
CA PHE A 85 -19.88 13.74 -2.95
C PHE A 85 -18.52 14.02 -2.32
N LEU A 86 -18.44 14.07 -0.99
CA LEU A 86 -17.17 14.31 -0.29
C LEU A 86 -16.12 13.22 -0.59
N LEU A 87 -16.53 11.95 -0.56
CA LEU A 87 -15.65 10.83 -0.94
C LEU A 87 -15.24 10.91 -2.41
N SER A 88 -16.15 11.35 -3.28
CA SER A 88 -15.88 11.47 -4.72
C SER A 88 -14.87 12.55 -5.05
N VAL A 89 -15.00 13.71 -4.41
CA VAL A 89 -14.03 14.80 -4.52
C VAL A 89 -12.65 14.30 -4.04
N PHE A 90 -12.62 13.61 -2.91
CA PHE A 90 -11.39 13.02 -2.39
C PHE A 90 -10.76 12.06 -3.42
N PHE A 91 -11.50 11.07 -3.93
CA PHE A 91 -10.94 10.12 -4.91
C PHE A 91 -10.48 10.82 -6.18
N ALA A 92 -11.26 11.78 -6.70
CA ALA A 92 -10.90 12.51 -7.91
C ALA A 92 -9.64 13.40 -7.72
N MET A 93 -9.40 13.93 -6.51
CA MET A 93 -8.23 14.76 -6.21
C MET A 93 -6.97 13.95 -6.00
N PHE A 94 -7.07 12.84 -5.28
CA PHE A 94 -5.89 12.11 -4.79
C PHE A 94 -5.46 10.94 -5.65
N ILE A 95 -6.27 10.49 -6.61
CA ILE A 95 -5.85 9.45 -7.55
C ILE A 95 -5.32 10.12 -8.83
N PRO A 96 -4.00 10.09 -9.09
CA PRO A 96 -3.44 10.71 -10.28
C PRO A 96 -3.73 9.85 -11.51
N GLY A 97 -4.16 10.48 -12.59
CA GLY A 97 -4.23 9.83 -13.90
C GLY A 97 -2.93 9.99 -14.69
N SER A 98 -2.69 9.11 -15.64
CA SER A 98 -1.61 9.21 -16.63
C SER A 98 -1.92 10.29 -17.70
N LEU A 99 -2.31 11.49 -17.23
CA LEU A 99 -2.89 12.55 -18.06
C LEU A 99 -1.90 13.16 -19.04
N SER A 100 -0.61 13.08 -18.77
CA SER A 100 0.45 13.55 -19.68
C SER A 100 0.39 12.84 -21.03
N TYR A 101 0.04 11.55 -21.06
CA TYR A 101 -0.13 10.80 -22.32
C TYR A 101 -1.33 11.22 -23.16
N LEU A 102 -2.24 12.03 -22.61
CA LEU A 102 -3.35 12.62 -23.39
C LEU A 102 -2.92 13.83 -24.23
N GLN A 103 -1.66 14.26 -24.12
CA GLN A 103 -1.12 15.41 -24.84
C GLN A 103 0.04 14.98 -25.74
N THR A 104 0.12 15.61 -26.90
CA THR A 104 1.30 15.51 -27.76
C THR A 104 2.31 16.56 -27.31
N ARG A 105 3.56 16.20 -27.19
CA ARG A 105 4.68 17.04 -26.78
C ARG A 105 5.66 17.20 -27.92
N ILE A 106 6.33 18.35 -27.94
CA ILE A 106 7.40 18.64 -28.91
C ILE A 106 8.66 18.95 -28.12
N ILE A 107 9.68 18.15 -28.32
CA ILE A 107 11.02 18.37 -27.76
C ILE A 107 11.95 18.65 -28.94
N SER A 108 12.65 19.78 -28.90
CA SER A 108 13.67 20.08 -29.91
C SER A 108 15.00 20.42 -29.26
N ILE A 109 16.07 20.00 -29.94
CA ILE A 109 17.45 20.23 -29.56
C ILE A 109 18.10 20.88 -30.77
N GLU A 110 18.63 22.07 -30.62
CA GLU A 110 19.32 22.81 -31.68
C GLU A 110 20.76 23.10 -31.25
N SER A 111 21.74 22.71 -32.06
CA SER A 111 23.13 23.06 -31.80
C SER A 111 23.39 24.57 -32.08
N ILE A 112 24.16 25.20 -31.22
CA ILE A 112 24.60 26.60 -31.44
C ILE A 112 25.95 26.55 -32.13
N PRO A 113 26.01 26.99 -33.41
CA PRO A 113 27.25 26.91 -34.19
C PRO A 113 28.41 27.69 -33.55
N GLY A 114 29.62 27.16 -33.67
CA GLY A 114 30.84 27.82 -33.20
C GLY A 114 31.09 27.71 -31.71
N THR A 115 30.23 26.96 -30.96
CA THR A 115 30.42 26.73 -29.51
C THR A 115 31.13 25.39 -29.20
N GLY A 116 31.25 24.49 -30.14
CA GLY A 116 31.85 23.17 -30.00
C GLY A 116 30.94 22.05 -30.53
N GLU A 117 31.33 20.79 -30.34
CA GLU A 117 30.58 19.61 -30.76
C GLU A 117 29.46 19.29 -29.77
N ILE A 118 28.30 18.89 -30.26
CA ILE A 118 27.21 18.35 -29.46
C ILE A 118 27.18 16.84 -29.65
N LEU A 119 27.22 16.08 -28.54
CA LEU A 119 27.00 14.63 -28.52
C LEU A 119 25.71 14.32 -27.77
N PHE A 120 24.72 13.83 -28.50
CA PHE A 120 23.39 13.49 -27.98
C PHE A 120 23.13 12.01 -28.10
N GLU A 121 22.76 11.35 -26.99
CA GLU A 121 22.53 9.91 -26.93
C GLU A 121 21.07 9.54 -27.14
N GLY A 122 20.13 10.31 -26.56
CA GLY A 122 18.73 9.97 -26.71
C GLY A 122 17.78 10.67 -25.76
N ILE A 123 16.51 10.38 -25.97
CA ILE A 123 15.38 10.81 -25.14
C ILE A 123 14.82 9.63 -24.40
N ASN A 124 14.66 9.74 -23.07
CA ASN A 124 14.02 8.73 -22.25
C ASN A 124 12.66 9.25 -21.75
N ASN A 125 11.61 8.45 -21.92
CA ASN A 125 10.25 8.73 -21.52
C ASN A 125 9.92 8.02 -20.21
N GLY A 126 10.56 8.45 -19.12
CA GLY A 126 10.45 7.79 -17.83
C GLY A 126 11.27 6.49 -17.78
N ASP A 127 10.68 5.36 -18.13
CA ASP A 127 11.34 4.05 -18.03
C ASP A 127 11.79 3.46 -19.39
N LYS A 128 11.57 4.18 -20.50
CA LYS A 128 11.85 3.68 -21.87
C LYS A 128 12.57 4.71 -22.69
N ASP A 129 13.59 4.25 -23.39
CA ASP A 129 14.24 5.04 -24.42
C ASP A 129 13.34 5.17 -25.65
N ILE A 130 13.26 6.38 -26.18
CA ILE A 130 12.52 6.65 -27.40
C ILE A 130 13.41 6.19 -28.58
N PRO A 131 12.86 5.34 -29.49
CA PRO A 131 13.62 4.89 -30.65
C PRO A 131 14.10 6.06 -31.49
N HIS A 132 15.36 6.06 -31.89
CA HIS A 132 15.98 7.10 -32.70
C HIS A 132 15.27 7.29 -34.08
N SER A 133 14.58 6.26 -34.58
CA SER A 133 13.77 6.33 -35.80
C SER A 133 12.57 7.29 -35.71
N GLN A 134 12.23 7.75 -34.49
CA GLN A 134 11.17 8.75 -34.27
C GLN A 134 11.68 10.19 -34.29
N PHE A 135 13.00 10.39 -34.41
CA PHE A 135 13.59 11.72 -34.43
C PHE A 135 13.55 12.30 -35.85
N VAL A 136 13.14 13.55 -35.94
CA VAL A 136 13.24 14.34 -37.15
C VAL A 136 14.53 15.15 -37.08
N LEU A 137 15.45 14.87 -37.97
CA LEU A 137 16.77 15.53 -38.06
C LEU A 137 16.72 16.67 -39.03
N THR A 138 17.37 17.78 -38.71
CA THR A 138 17.62 18.93 -39.59
C THR A 138 19.09 19.30 -39.51
N GLY A 139 19.72 19.66 -40.65
CA GLY A 139 21.17 19.91 -40.75
C GLY A 139 21.97 18.61 -40.75
N ASP A 140 23.27 18.72 -40.55
CA ASP A 140 24.20 17.60 -40.64
C ASP A 140 24.45 16.97 -39.28
N TRP A 141 23.97 15.75 -39.11
CA TRP A 141 24.20 14.90 -37.95
C TRP A 141 24.93 13.63 -38.33
N ASP A 142 26.06 13.37 -37.73
CA ASP A 142 26.72 12.06 -37.76
C ASP A 142 26.09 11.14 -36.71
N TYR A 143 25.82 9.88 -37.11
CA TYR A 143 25.30 8.87 -36.19
C TYR A 143 26.27 7.71 -36.08
N LYS A 144 26.97 7.60 -34.94
CA LYS A 144 27.93 6.54 -34.65
C LYS A 144 27.81 6.08 -33.20
N ASN A 145 28.00 4.78 -32.94
CA ASN A 145 27.97 4.20 -31.62
C ASN A 145 26.69 4.53 -30.81
N ALA A 146 25.53 4.55 -31.46
CA ALA A 146 24.22 4.93 -30.89
C ALA A 146 24.13 6.39 -30.39
N GLN A 147 25.02 7.29 -30.87
CA GLN A 147 25.05 8.71 -30.50
C GLN A 147 24.96 9.57 -31.78
N PHE A 148 24.31 10.72 -31.65
CA PHE A 148 24.25 11.76 -32.64
C PHE A 148 25.30 12.82 -32.33
N SER A 149 26.14 13.19 -33.33
CA SER A 149 27.11 14.26 -33.16
C SER A 149 26.97 15.32 -34.27
N THR A 150 27.18 16.58 -33.90
CA THR A 150 27.25 17.70 -34.82
C THR A 150 28.08 18.84 -34.24
N ASN A 151 28.79 19.55 -35.15
CA ASN A 151 29.49 20.81 -34.85
C ASN A 151 28.95 22.00 -35.70
N THR A 152 27.90 21.76 -36.48
CA THR A 152 27.24 22.71 -37.37
C THR A 152 25.87 23.12 -36.82
N ALA A 153 25.20 24.05 -37.52
CA ALA A 153 23.80 24.37 -37.25
C ALA A 153 22.91 23.17 -37.61
N ALA A 154 22.45 22.44 -36.61
CA ALA A 154 21.65 21.23 -36.82
C ALA A 154 20.63 21.10 -35.67
N GLY A 155 19.53 20.38 -35.95
CA GLY A 155 18.46 20.19 -34.96
C GLY A 155 17.94 18.76 -34.94
N ILE A 156 17.50 18.33 -33.76
CA ILE A 156 16.73 17.09 -33.54
C ILE A 156 15.39 17.49 -32.97
N THR A 157 14.31 17.04 -33.61
CA THR A 157 12.96 17.24 -33.09
C THR A 157 12.27 15.90 -32.90
N TRP A 158 11.68 15.73 -31.71
CA TRP A 158 10.80 14.62 -31.44
C TRP A 158 9.40 15.15 -31.13
N THR A 159 8.40 14.50 -31.69
CA THR A 159 7.00 14.79 -31.43
C THR A 159 6.30 13.51 -31.04
N GLY A 160 5.75 13.47 -29.82
CA GLY A 160 5.14 12.26 -29.30
C GLY A 160 4.40 12.48 -27.99
N ARG A 161 4.06 11.38 -27.37
CA ARG A 161 3.37 11.36 -26.07
C ARG A 161 4.30 10.77 -25.04
N THR A 162 4.36 11.43 -23.88
CA THR A 162 5.32 11.08 -22.85
C THR A 162 4.67 11.10 -21.47
N SER A 163 5.32 10.45 -20.51
CA SER A 163 5.05 10.65 -19.08
C SER A 163 5.21 12.12 -18.71
N ASN A 164 4.86 12.52 -17.52
CA ASN A 164 5.11 13.88 -17.04
C ASN A 164 6.60 14.16 -16.79
N GLN A 165 7.45 13.15 -16.74
CA GLN A 165 8.90 13.28 -16.62
C GLN A 165 9.58 12.73 -17.86
N ILE A 166 10.45 13.52 -18.46
CA ILE A 166 11.25 13.17 -19.62
C ILE A 166 12.71 13.53 -19.34
N SER A 167 13.63 12.78 -19.90
CA SER A 167 15.06 13.10 -19.79
C SER A 167 15.76 13.05 -21.15
N LEU A 168 16.77 13.89 -21.26
CA LEU A 168 17.69 13.96 -22.41
C LEU A 168 19.08 13.57 -21.93
N THR A 169 19.76 12.73 -22.66
CA THR A 169 21.12 12.27 -22.34
C THR A 169 22.12 12.84 -23.30
N PHE A 170 23.12 13.53 -22.77
CA PHE A 170 24.22 14.15 -23.52
C PHE A 170 25.57 13.72 -22.94
N GLN A 171 26.63 13.88 -23.74
CA GLN A 171 28.01 13.87 -23.26
C GLN A 171 28.47 15.30 -22.97
N LYS A 172 29.16 15.50 -21.87
CA LYS A 172 29.90 16.72 -21.55
C LYS A 172 31.41 16.45 -21.52
N GLY A 173 32.23 17.44 -21.86
CA GLY A 173 33.68 17.28 -21.86
C GLY A 173 34.38 18.43 -22.53
N PRO A 174 35.73 18.35 -22.68
CA PRO A 174 36.54 19.35 -23.38
C PRO A 174 36.10 19.45 -24.86
N GLY A 175 35.87 20.69 -25.32
CA GLY A 175 35.47 20.95 -26.72
C GLY A 175 34.01 20.75 -27.03
N MET A 176 33.19 20.35 -26.03
CA MET A 176 31.75 20.24 -26.21
C MET A 176 31.09 21.61 -26.31
N GLY A 177 30.05 21.70 -27.13
CA GLY A 177 29.34 22.92 -27.46
C GLY A 177 28.16 23.23 -26.54
N THR A 178 27.33 24.15 -27.03
CA THR A 178 26.10 24.60 -26.39
C THR A 178 24.90 24.23 -27.26
N ALA A 179 23.85 23.66 -26.66
CA ALA A 179 22.60 23.44 -27.34
C ALA A 179 21.47 24.28 -26.75
N ARG A 180 20.57 24.69 -27.61
CA ARG A 180 19.26 25.25 -27.26
C ARG A 180 18.23 24.11 -27.21
N ILE A 181 17.64 23.89 -26.05
CA ILE A 181 16.70 22.80 -25.80
C ILE A 181 15.31 23.40 -25.60
N SER A 182 14.36 23.01 -26.42
CA SER A 182 12.95 23.38 -26.24
C SER A 182 12.17 22.22 -25.66
N TRP A 183 11.59 22.44 -24.49
CA TRP A 183 10.76 21.51 -23.76
C TRP A 183 9.29 21.92 -23.92
N ASP A 184 8.63 21.50 -24.98
CA ASP A 184 7.21 21.80 -25.23
C ASP A 184 6.89 23.30 -25.10
N GLY A 185 7.76 24.15 -25.70
CA GLY A 185 7.64 25.62 -25.73
C GLY A 185 8.44 26.36 -24.66
N SER A 186 8.95 25.70 -23.61
CA SER A 186 9.93 26.32 -22.72
C SER A 186 11.36 26.08 -23.25
N VAL A 187 12.10 27.17 -23.49
CA VAL A 187 13.43 27.10 -24.09
C VAL A 187 14.49 27.39 -23.04
N GLU A 188 15.56 26.58 -23.03
CA GLU A 188 16.77 26.81 -22.25
C GLU A 188 18.02 26.53 -23.06
N GLU A 189 19.09 27.26 -22.80
CA GLU A 189 20.41 27.00 -23.40
C GLU A 189 21.31 26.32 -22.36
N ARG A 190 21.98 25.23 -22.79
CA ARG A 190 22.87 24.45 -21.96
C ARG A 190 24.21 24.25 -22.62
N SER A 191 25.29 24.64 -21.92
CA SER A 191 26.66 24.34 -22.29
C SER A 191 27.04 22.96 -21.74
N PHE A 192 27.69 22.15 -22.57
CA PHE A 192 28.23 20.82 -22.25
C PHE A 192 29.75 20.84 -22.09
N GLN A 193 30.38 22.03 -22.13
CA GLN A 193 31.80 22.19 -21.85
C GLN A 193 32.10 21.76 -20.41
N ALA A 194 33.10 20.92 -20.24
CA ALA A 194 33.61 20.46 -18.95
C ALA A 194 35.09 20.05 -19.06
N ASP A 195 35.82 20.02 -17.97
CA ASP A 195 37.23 19.62 -17.94
C ASP A 195 37.42 18.12 -18.15
N GLU A 196 36.43 17.31 -17.71
CA GLU A 196 36.42 15.84 -17.85
C GLU A 196 35.21 15.37 -18.66
N SER A 197 35.43 14.31 -19.44
CA SER A 197 34.37 13.70 -20.22
C SER A 197 33.49 12.85 -19.33
N SER A 198 32.17 13.13 -19.32
CA SER A 198 31.18 12.36 -18.59
C SER A 198 29.78 12.51 -19.18
N GLN A 199 28.91 11.55 -18.89
CA GLN A 199 27.52 11.61 -19.30
C GLN A 199 26.73 12.57 -18.39
N ILE A 200 25.82 13.35 -18.98
CA ILE A 200 24.88 14.20 -18.25
C ILE A 200 23.45 13.87 -18.68
N ILE A 201 22.55 13.71 -17.69
CA ILE A 201 21.14 13.47 -17.94
C ILE A 201 20.35 14.70 -17.45
N LEU A 202 19.66 15.34 -18.37
CA LEU A 202 18.80 16.48 -18.08
C LEU A 202 17.36 16.01 -17.88
N TYR A 203 16.82 16.19 -16.70
CA TYR A 203 15.44 15.85 -16.36
C TYR A 203 14.53 17.06 -16.46
N LYS A 204 13.35 16.87 -17.04
CA LYS A 204 12.31 17.90 -17.09
C LYS A 204 10.95 17.33 -16.74
N THR A 205 10.23 17.98 -15.86
CA THR A 205 8.81 17.70 -15.59
C THR A 205 7.95 18.60 -16.46
N LEU A 206 7.15 17.99 -17.34
CA LEU A 206 6.27 18.70 -18.27
C LEU A 206 4.87 18.86 -17.65
N PRO A 207 4.34 20.10 -17.53
CA PRO A 207 3.05 20.32 -16.91
C PRO A 207 1.91 19.77 -17.77
N VAL A 208 0.93 19.14 -17.13
CA VAL A 208 -0.31 18.72 -17.79
C VAL A 208 -1.23 19.94 -17.96
N ASN A 209 -1.88 20.04 -19.14
CA ASN A 209 -2.83 21.10 -19.45
C ASN A 209 -3.96 21.14 -18.41
N ILE A 210 -4.29 22.35 -17.94
CA ILE A 210 -5.29 22.57 -16.91
C ILE A 210 -6.70 22.06 -17.33
N PHE A 211 -7.07 22.17 -18.59
CA PHE A 211 -8.35 21.68 -19.10
C PHE A 211 -8.47 20.15 -18.98
N ILE A 212 -7.37 19.42 -19.27
CA ILE A 212 -7.35 17.95 -19.11
C ILE A 212 -7.52 17.59 -17.63
N LYS A 213 -6.85 18.30 -16.73
CA LYS A 213 -7.00 18.10 -15.27
C LYS A 213 -8.45 18.36 -14.83
N ILE A 214 -9.06 19.45 -15.32
CA ILE A 214 -10.46 19.79 -14.99
C ILE A 214 -11.41 18.70 -15.50
N ILE A 215 -11.26 18.23 -16.73
CA ILE A 215 -12.10 17.17 -17.30
C ILE A 215 -11.93 15.88 -16.48
N TYR A 216 -10.71 15.48 -16.18
CA TYR A 216 -10.42 14.30 -15.36
C TYR A 216 -11.07 14.39 -13.98
N PHE A 217 -10.86 15.51 -13.28
CA PHE A 217 -11.43 15.76 -11.96
C PHE A 217 -12.98 15.76 -11.99
N SER A 218 -13.57 16.45 -12.95
CA SER A 218 -15.02 16.57 -13.05
C SER A 218 -15.69 15.24 -13.40
N THR A 219 -15.14 14.50 -14.35
CA THR A 219 -15.65 13.18 -14.75
C THR A 219 -15.49 12.15 -13.63
N GLY A 220 -14.36 12.17 -12.92
CA GLY A 220 -14.12 11.32 -11.75
C GLY A 220 -15.09 11.64 -10.61
N THR A 221 -15.24 12.92 -10.26
CA THR A 221 -16.17 13.36 -9.21
C THR A 221 -17.61 12.95 -9.56
N PHE A 222 -18.04 13.15 -10.78
CA PHE A 222 -19.39 12.74 -11.22
C PHE A 222 -19.57 11.22 -11.14
N PHE A 223 -18.63 10.46 -11.69
CA PHE A 223 -18.65 9.00 -11.68
C PHE A 223 -18.76 8.44 -10.25
N PHE A 224 -17.83 8.82 -9.38
CA PHE A 224 -17.83 8.33 -8.00
C PHE A 224 -19.06 8.77 -7.23
N THR A 225 -19.55 10.02 -7.42
CA THR A 225 -20.75 10.50 -6.72
C THR A 225 -21.96 9.64 -7.08
N VAL A 226 -22.21 9.42 -8.37
CA VAL A 226 -23.37 8.63 -8.80
C VAL A 226 -23.22 7.16 -8.39
N PHE A 227 -22.04 6.57 -8.57
CA PHE A 227 -21.79 5.17 -8.23
C PHE A 227 -21.91 4.91 -6.71
N ILE A 228 -21.30 5.76 -5.88
CA ILE A 228 -21.39 5.64 -4.41
C ILE A 228 -22.83 5.91 -3.95
N CYS A 229 -23.55 6.86 -4.56
CA CYS A 229 -24.97 7.08 -4.27
C CYS A 229 -25.81 5.84 -4.57
N ILE A 230 -25.63 5.22 -5.73
CA ILE A 230 -26.34 3.97 -6.09
C ILE A 230 -26.01 2.86 -5.10
N LEU A 231 -24.73 2.68 -4.76
CA LEU A 231 -24.27 1.68 -3.81
C LEU A 231 -24.87 1.90 -2.41
N LEU A 232 -24.83 3.13 -1.90
CA LEU A 232 -25.39 3.44 -0.59
C LEU A 232 -26.92 3.31 -0.57
N CYS A 233 -27.63 3.76 -1.64
CA CYS A 233 -29.06 3.54 -1.78
C CYS A 233 -29.41 2.05 -1.84
N TYR A 234 -28.60 1.24 -2.52
CA TYR A 234 -28.74 -0.20 -2.56
C TYR A 234 -28.59 -0.81 -1.16
N VAL A 235 -27.53 -0.46 -0.44
CA VAL A 235 -27.29 -0.91 0.94
C VAL A 235 -28.47 -0.54 1.86
N ILE A 236 -28.99 0.67 1.74
CA ILE A 236 -30.14 1.12 2.55
C ILE A 236 -31.40 0.33 2.21
N SER A 237 -31.61 0.02 0.94
CA SER A 237 -32.84 -0.71 0.50
C SER A 237 -32.85 -2.19 0.93
N LEU A 238 -31.72 -2.72 1.39
CA LEU A 238 -31.67 -4.11 1.82
C LEU A 238 -32.62 -4.38 3.01
N PRO A 239 -33.44 -5.42 2.96
CA PRO A 239 -34.36 -5.74 4.04
C PRO A 239 -33.62 -6.16 5.31
N ALA A 240 -34.22 -5.87 6.45
CA ALA A 240 -33.72 -6.37 7.73
C ALA A 240 -33.68 -7.92 7.68
N PRO A 241 -32.53 -8.53 7.99
CA PRO A 241 -32.43 -9.99 7.94
C PRO A 241 -33.35 -10.60 8.99
N ILE A 242 -34.08 -11.63 8.59
CA ILE A 242 -34.76 -12.49 9.55
C ILE A 242 -33.66 -13.21 10.33
N LEU A 243 -33.50 -12.86 11.61
CA LEU A 243 -32.52 -13.48 12.51
C LEU A 243 -32.93 -14.95 12.77
N LYS A 244 -32.75 -15.82 11.78
CA LYS A 244 -32.78 -17.26 11.99
C LYS A 244 -31.55 -17.62 12.83
N LYS A 245 -31.73 -18.55 13.80
CA LYS A 245 -30.61 -19.11 14.56
C LYS A 245 -29.61 -19.67 13.56
N ASN A 246 -28.53 -18.95 13.32
CA ASN A 246 -27.53 -19.36 12.33
C ASN A 246 -26.89 -20.70 12.74
N SER A 247 -26.73 -21.59 11.79
CA SER A 247 -26.01 -22.85 11.99
C SER A 247 -24.55 -22.58 12.42
N LYS A 248 -23.94 -23.50 13.16
CA LYS A 248 -22.52 -23.43 13.47
C LYS A 248 -21.73 -23.35 12.17
N GLY A 249 -20.73 -22.44 12.10
CA GLY A 249 -19.86 -22.32 10.93
C GLY A 249 -20.46 -21.58 9.71
N PHE A 250 -21.65 -20.99 9.81
CA PHE A 250 -22.30 -20.29 8.69
C PHE A 250 -21.46 -19.17 8.06
N TRP A 251 -20.49 -18.63 8.79
CA TRP A 251 -19.59 -17.57 8.35
C TRP A 251 -18.50 -18.07 7.39
N LEU A 252 -18.17 -19.37 7.39
CA LEU A 252 -17.12 -19.95 6.53
C LEU A 252 -17.37 -19.72 5.04
N LYS A 253 -18.63 -19.56 4.60
CA LYS A 253 -18.98 -19.25 3.21
C LYS A 253 -18.31 -17.97 2.71
N TYR A 254 -18.06 -17.00 3.59
CA TYR A 254 -17.41 -15.73 3.24
C TYR A 254 -15.90 -15.88 3.04
N ALA A 255 -15.28 -17.02 3.40
CA ALA A 255 -13.90 -17.32 3.07
C ALA A 255 -13.71 -17.74 1.59
N ILE A 256 -14.77 -18.27 0.95
CA ILE A 256 -14.69 -18.87 -0.39
C ILE A 256 -14.11 -17.94 -1.45
N PRO A 257 -14.57 -16.68 -1.60
CA PRO A 257 -14.01 -15.77 -2.63
C PRO A 257 -12.51 -15.55 -2.45
N MET A 258 -12.05 -15.33 -1.21
CA MET A 258 -10.65 -15.09 -0.90
C MET A 258 -9.80 -16.34 -1.13
N ILE A 259 -10.24 -17.50 -0.63
CA ILE A 259 -9.54 -18.78 -0.88
C ILE A 259 -9.42 -19.03 -2.38
N PHE A 260 -10.51 -18.82 -3.14
CA PHE A 260 -10.48 -19.02 -4.58
C PHE A 260 -9.48 -18.10 -5.29
N THR A 261 -9.58 -16.79 -5.07
CA THR A 261 -8.71 -15.82 -5.76
C THR A 261 -7.25 -15.96 -5.35
N PHE A 262 -6.96 -16.15 -4.05
CA PHE A 262 -5.58 -16.28 -3.58
C PHE A 262 -4.95 -17.62 -3.98
N SER A 263 -5.75 -18.71 -4.04
CA SER A 263 -5.27 -19.98 -4.60
C SER A 263 -4.98 -19.87 -6.09
N LEU A 264 -5.79 -19.11 -6.84
CA LEU A 264 -5.50 -18.82 -8.24
C LEU A 264 -4.17 -18.05 -8.39
N MET A 265 -3.94 -17.05 -7.54
CA MET A 265 -2.68 -16.31 -7.54
C MET A 265 -1.50 -17.18 -7.13
N LEU A 266 -1.67 -18.08 -6.15
CA LEU A 266 -0.64 -19.07 -5.82
C LEU A 266 -0.35 -20.01 -6.99
N MET A 267 -1.36 -20.43 -7.78
CA MET A 267 -1.12 -21.22 -8.98
C MET A 267 -0.28 -20.45 -10.04
N ILE A 268 -0.55 -19.15 -10.19
CA ILE A 268 0.16 -18.28 -11.14
C ILE A 268 1.62 -18.06 -10.71
N TYR A 269 1.85 -17.89 -9.42
CA TYR A 269 3.16 -17.61 -8.83
C TYR A 269 3.67 -18.78 -7.97
N TYR A 270 3.34 -20.02 -8.36
CA TYR A 270 3.77 -21.21 -7.63
C TYR A 270 5.30 -21.33 -7.56
N PRO A 271 5.87 -21.70 -6.42
CA PRO A 271 5.27 -22.11 -5.14
C PRO A 271 4.99 -20.98 -4.15
N GLY A 272 5.01 -19.74 -4.57
CA GLY A 272 4.85 -18.52 -3.78
C GLY A 272 5.95 -17.52 -4.08
N ILE A 273 5.88 -16.37 -3.41
CA ILE A 273 6.84 -15.27 -3.58
C ILE A 273 7.76 -15.21 -2.37
N MET A 274 9.05 -15.07 -2.60
CA MET A 274 10.05 -14.91 -1.54
C MET A 274 10.91 -13.67 -1.79
N SER A 275 11.31 -13.00 -0.73
CA SER A 275 12.26 -11.89 -0.72
C SER A 275 13.51 -12.29 0.07
N GLY A 276 14.51 -11.40 0.17
CA GLY A 276 15.70 -11.64 1.00
C GLY A 276 15.36 -12.08 2.43
N ASP A 277 14.43 -11.36 3.09
CA ASP A 277 13.95 -11.72 4.44
C ASP A 277 13.39 -13.14 4.49
N SER A 278 12.61 -13.51 3.45
CA SER A 278 12.00 -14.85 3.38
C SER A 278 13.05 -15.94 3.20
N LEU A 279 14.06 -15.70 2.35
CA LEU A 279 15.16 -16.64 2.10
C LEU A 279 16.01 -16.86 3.34
N VAL A 280 16.34 -15.77 4.06
CA VAL A 280 17.06 -15.88 5.35
C VAL A 280 16.28 -16.74 6.34
N GLN A 281 14.98 -16.46 6.55
CA GLN A 281 14.15 -17.22 7.48
C GLN A 281 13.93 -18.66 7.01
N TRP A 282 13.83 -18.89 5.68
CA TRP A 282 13.76 -20.24 5.12
C TRP A 282 15.01 -21.04 5.41
N THR A 283 16.20 -20.48 5.16
CA THR A 283 17.48 -21.10 5.44
C THR A 283 17.63 -21.43 6.93
N GLN A 284 17.30 -20.47 7.81
CA GLN A 284 17.32 -20.69 9.26
C GLN A 284 16.35 -21.79 9.72
N ALA A 285 15.18 -21.90 9.08
CA ALA A 285 14.23 -22.97 9.40
C ALA A 285 14.77 -24.36 9.02
N HIS A 286 15.62 -24.47 8.00
CA HIS A 286 16.16 -25.75 7.53
C HIS A 286 17.48 -26.15 8.20
N ASN A 287 18.38 -25.20 8.46
CA ASN A 287 19.64 -25.47 9.16
C ASN A 287 19.54 -25.35 10.69
N PHE A 288 18.42 -24.82 11.18
CA PHE A 288 18.13 -24.57 12.59
C PHE A 288 19.10 -23.61 13.29
N GLN A 289 19.80 -22.76 12.54
CA GLN A 289 20.63 -21.68 13.05
C GLN A 289 19.74 -20.42 13.20
N LEU A 290 19.07 -20.32 14.33
CA LEU A 290 18.03 -19.32 14.53
C LEU A 290 18.61 -18.01 15.02
N THR A 291 18.20 -16.90 14.42
CA THR A 291 18.52 -15.54 14.90
C THR A 291 17.23 -14.74 15.07
N ASP A 292 17.23 -13.78 15.99
CA ASP A 292 16.05 -12.88 16.20
C ASP A 292 16.18 -11.55 15.43
N GLN A 293 17.03 -11.47 14.41
CA GLN A 293 17.07 -10.34 13.46
C GLN A 293 15.71 -10.15 12.78
N HIS A 294 15.17 -11.24 12.26
CA HIS A 294 13.78 -11.36 11.94
C HIS A 294 13.13 -12.21 13.03
N PRO A 295 11.91 -11.86 13.51
CA PRO A 295 11.32 -12.58 14.64
C PRO A 295 11.42 -14.09 14.50
N ALA A 296 12.20 -14.72 15.38
CA ALA A 296 12.47 -16.16 15.32
C ALA A 296 11.20 -17.01 15.46
N PHE A 297 10.14 -16.47 16.06
CA PHE A 297 8.84 -17.13 16.11
C PHE A 297 8.26 -17.43 14.71
N HIS A 298 8.43 -16.53 13.74
CA HIS A 298 7.98 -16.79 12.38
C HIS A 298 8.84 -17.87 11.70
N THR A 299 10.15 -17.86 11.93
CA THR A 299 11.07 -18.90 11.46
C THR A 299 10.70 -20.29 12.02
N LEU A 300 10.36 -20.34 13.33
CA LEU A 300 9.87 -21.59 13.96
C LEU A 300 8.53 -22.05 13.36
N LEU A 301 7.67 -21.14 12.96
CA LEU A 301 6.42 -21.48 12.26
C LEU A 301 6.71 -22.05 10.86
N ILE A 302 7.64 -21.46 10.12
CA ILE A 302 8.11 -22.01 8.84
C ILE A 302 8.64 -23.44 9.07
N TRP A 303 9.56 -23.63 10.02
CA TRP A 303 10.09 -24.95 10.38
C TRP A 303 8.97 -25.96 10.69
N LEU A 304 7.98 -25.57 11.50
CA LEU A 304 6.87 -26.46 11.87
C LEU A 304 6.06 -26.89 10.65
N ILE A 305 5.78 -25.98 9.73
CA ILE A 305 4.96 -26.26 8.54
C ILE A 305 5.75 -27.09 7.52
N THR A 306 7.05 -26.78 7.31
CA THR A 306 7.91 -27.49 6.36
C THR A 306 8.20 -28.92 6.81
N ASN A 307 8.15 -29.23 8.11
CA ASN A 307 8.19 -30.62 8.60
C ASN A 307 6.99 -31.47 8.15
N VAL A 308 5.87 -30.83 7.76
CA VAL A 308 4.70 -31.54 7.23
C VAL A 308 4.73 -31.60 5.71
N TRP A 309 5.08 -30.47 5.08
CA TRP A 309 5.24 -30.37 3.64
C TRP A 309 6.34 -29.33 3.34
N ASP A 310 7.49 -29.84 2.92
CA ASP A 310 8.67 -29.03 2.63
C ASP A 310 8.52 -28.29 1.29
N SER A 311 7.76 -27.21 1.32
CA SER A 311 7.49 -26.36 0.16
C SER A 311 7.10 -24.95 0.63
N PRO A 312 7.56 -23.88 -0.04
CA PRO A 312 7.04 -22.53 0.15
C PRO A 312 5.51 -22.44 0.02
N ALA A 313 4.92 -23.26 -0.86
CA ALA A 313 3.47 -23.32 -1.06
C ALA A 313 2.70 -23.71 0.22
N ALA A 314 3.28 -24.53 1.09
CA ALA A 314 2.67 -24.91 2.37
C ALA A 314 2.50 -23.70 3.29
N ILE A 315 3.50 -22.81 3.34
CA ILE A 315 3.45 -21.58 4.11
C ILE A 315 2.39 -20.65 3.53
N VAL A 316 2.41 -20.43 2.20
CA VAL A 316 1.44 -19.58 1.51
C VAL A 316 0.01 -20.06 1.74
N ILE A 317 -0.27 -21.38 1.65
CA ILE A 317 -1.59 -21.95 1.93
C ILE A 317 -2.01 -21.65 3.37
N SER A 318 -1.10 -21.78 4.33
CA SER A 318 -1.39 -21.45 5.73
C SER A 318 -1.75 -19.97 5.91
N GLN A 319 -1.07 -19.05 5.21
CA GLN A 319 -1.38 -17.62 5.18
C GLN A 319 -2.74 -17.35 4.55
N ILE A 320 -3.06 -17.97 3.40
CA ILE A 320 -4.36 -17.86 2.73
C ILE A 320 -5.48 -18.30 3.67
N LEU A 321 -5.32 -19.43 4.36
CA LEU A 321 -6.32 -19.94 5.30
C LEU A 321 -6.49 -19.00 6.50
N PHE A 322 -5.39 -18.58 7.12
CA PHE A 322 -5.45 -17.67 8.27
C PHE A 322 -6.13 -16.35 7.92
N PHE A 323 -5.74 -15.73 6.80
CA PHE A 323 -6.36 -14.51 6.29
C PHE A 323 -7.87 -14.69 6.07
N SER A 324 -8.24 -15.69 5.26
CA SER A 324 -9.63 -15.92 4.86
C SER A 324 -10.53 -16.26 6.04
N LEU A 325 -10.03 -17.00 7.03
CA LEU A 325 -10.75 -17.34 8.25
C LEU A 325 -10.96 -16.12 9.15
N VAL A 326 -9.96 -15.28 9.34
CA VAL A 326 -10.09 -14.07 10.17
C VAL A 326 -11.11 -13.11 9.57
N VAL A 327 -11.00 -12.80 8.27
CA VAL A 327 -11.95 -11.90 7.58
C VAL A 327 -13.36 -12.45 7.64
N SER A 328 -13.55 -13.72 7.30
CA SER A 328 -14.88 -14.34 7.27
C SER A 328 -15.50 -14.43 8.68
N TRP A 329 -14.69 -14.66 9.72
CA TRP A 329 -15.15 -14.61 11.12
C TRP A 329 -15.61 -13.20 11.51
N GLY A 330 -14.87 -12.16 11.11
CA GLY A 330 -15.28 -10.77 11.31
C GLY A 330 -16.61 -10.44 10.64
N ILE A 331 -16.80 -10.84 9.38
CA ILE A 331 -18.07 -10.71 8.64
C ILE A 331 -19.19 -11.45 9.37
N GLY A 332 -18.93 -12.68 9.83
CA GLY A 332 -19.89 -13.49 10.57
C GLY A 332 -20.34 -12.82 11.88
N ASN A 333 -19.45 -12.14 12.57
CA ASN A 333 -19.77 -11.41 13.80
C ASN A 333 -20.67 -10.19 13.52
N LEU A 334 -20.43 -9.46 12.42
CA LEU A 334 -21.32 -8.39 11.96
C LEU A 334 -22.72 -8.94 11.60
N GLN A 335 -22.77 -10.08 10.92
CA GLN A 335 -24.05 -10.71 10.55
C GLN A 335 -24.84 -11.18 11.77
N LYS A 336 -24.19 -11.70 12.81
CA LYS A 336 -24.84 -12.01 14.12
C LYS A 336 -25.46 -10.78 14.77
N LYS A 337 -24.94 -9.58 14.49
CA LYS A 337 -25.46 -8.29 15.00
C LYS A 337 -26.53 -7.70 14.08
N GLY A 338 -26.97 -8.43 13.07
CA GLY A 338 -28.06 -8.05 12.18
C GLY A 338 -27.62 -7.42 10.86
N MET A 339 -26.35 -7.55 10.48
CA MET A 339 -25.90 -7.11 9.14
C MET A 339 -26.53 -7.99 8.04
N PRO A 340 -27.10 -7.36 6.97
CA PRO A 340 -27.58 -8.12 5.82
C PRO A 340 -26.49 -8.99 5.18
N PRO A 341 -26.81 -10.25 4.77
CA PRO A 341 -25.83 -11.14 4.15
C PRO A 341 -25.14 -10.57 2.90
N VAL A 342 -25.86 -9.74 2.15
CA VAL A 342 -25.33 -9.08 0.94
C VAL A 342 -24.15 -8.18 1.27
N ILE A 343 -24.21 -7.40 2.35
CA ILE A 343 -23.08 -6.58 2.81
C ILE A 343 -21.90 -7.50 3.15
N GLY A 344 -22.14 -8.65 3.76
CA GLY A 344 -21.08 -9.64 4.04
C GLY A 344 -20.40 -10.15 2.78
N TRP A 345 -21.15 -10.40 1.72
CA TRP A 345 -20.56 -10.78 0.42
C TRP A 345 -19.80 -9.64 -0.23
N LEU A 346 -20.29 -8.40 -0.16
CA LEU A 346 -19.57 -7.23 -0.67
C LEU A 346 -18.21 -7.05 0.02
N ILE A 347 -18.17 -7.20 1.35
CA ILE A 347 -16.91 -7.16 2.11
C ILE A 347 -15.98 -8.30 1.67
N SER A 348 -16.49 -9.53 1.61
CA SER A 348 -15.71 -10.70 1.21
C SER A 348 -15.10 -10.54 -0.20
N ILE A 349 -15.89 -10.04 -1.15
CA ILE A 349 -15.44 -9.78 -2.51
C ILE A 349 -14.41 -8.63 -2.52
N LEU A 350 -14.60 -7.56 -1.74
CA LEU A 350 -13.63 -6.46 -1.63
C LEU A 350 -12.24 -6.99 -1.26
N PHE A 351 -12.15 -7.79 -0.21
CA PHE A 351 -10.88 -8.43 0.20
C PHE A 351 -10.32 -9.37 -0.87
N ALA A 352 -11.21 -10.09 -1.56
CA ALA A 352 -10.81 -11.08 -2.58
C ALA A 352 -10.30 -10.44 -3.87
N VAL A 353 -10.78 -9.24 -4.26
CA VAL A 353 -10.39 -8.58 -5.52
C VAL A 353 -9.32 -7.52 -5.34
N SER A 354 -8.90 -7.22 -4.11
CA SER A 354 -7.85 -6.25 -3.83
C SER A 354 -6.49 -6.74 -4.34
N PRO A 355 -5.84 -6.05 -5.30
CA PRO A 355 -4.55 -6.49 -5.86
C PRO A 355 -3.44 -6.51 -4.82
N VAL A 356 -3.51 -5.63 -3.82
CA VAL A 356 -2.56 -5.61 -2.71
C VAL A 356 -2.63 -6.92 -1.94
N ASN A 357 -3.87 -7.41 -1.66
CA ASN A 357 -4.06 -8.67 -0.95
C ASN A 357 -3.56 -9.87 -1.79
N TRP A 358 -3.76 -9.84 -3.12
CA TRP A 358 -3.31 -10.94 -3.98
C TRP A 358 -1.81 -11.20 -3.87
N LEU A 359 -1.02 -10.13 -3.99
CA LEU A 359 0.44 -10.24 -4.02
C LEU A 359 1.02 -10.43 -2.62
N THR A 360 0.51 -9.72 -1.63
CA THR A 360 1.05 -9.81 -0.27
C THR A 360 0.75 -11.17 0.37
N VAL A 361 -0.48 -11.70 0.24
CA VAL A 361 -0.85 -12.97 0.89
C VAL A 361 -0.07 -14.17 0.36
N ILE A 362 0.37 -14.14 -0.91
CA ILE A 362 1.20 -15.22 -1.48
C ILE A 362 2.71 -15.01 -1.29
N THR A 363 3.10 -13.93 -0.61
CA THR A 363 4.49 -13.66 -0.27
C THR A 363 4.80 -14.16 1.14
N ILE A 364 5.92 -14.88 1.31
CA ILE A 364 6.31 -15.45 2.59
C ILE A 364 6.98 -14.36 3.44
N TRP A 365 6.16 -13.55 4.09
CA TRP A 365 6.62 -12.50 5.00
C TRP A 365 6.00 -12.64 6.38
N LYS A 366 6.80 -12.43 7.42
CA LYS A 366 6.34 -12.26 8.81
C LYS A 366 5.28 -11.16 8.96
N ASP A 367 5.30 -10.20 8.02
CA ASP A 367 4.37 -9.06 7.97
C ASP A 367 2.93 -9.48 7.65
N ILE A 368 2.73 -10.61 6.97
CA ILE A 368 1.39 -11.08 6.60
C ILE A 368 0.63 -11.59 7.83
N PRO A 369 1.11 -12.60 8.58
CA PRO A 369 0.43 -13.03 9.79
C PRO A 369 0.36 -11.93 10.86
N TYR A 370 1.32 -11.00 10.90
CA TYR A 370 1.25 -9.80 11.72
C TYR A 370 0.04 -8.92 11.35
N SER A 371 -0.09 -8.54 10.08
CA SER A 371 -1.15 -7.67 9.57
C SER A 371 -2.54 -8.29 9.72
N VAL A 372 -2.65 -9.61 9.48
CA VAL A 372 -3.88 -10.36 9.71
C VAL A 372 -4.23 -10.39 11.21
N SER A 373 -3.23 -10.48 12.10
CA SER A 373 -3.45 -10.41 13.55
C SER A 373 -3.90 -9.02 14.00
N LEU A 374 -3.41 -7.93 13.39
CA LEU A 374 -3.90 -6.57 13.62
C LEU A 374 -5.38 -6.42 13.21
N LEU A 375 -5.76 -6.97 12.05
CA LEU A 375 -7.15 -7.02 11.63
C LEU A 375 -7.99 -7.85 12.62
N TRP A 376 -7.48 -9.00 13.05
CA TRP A 376 -8.15 -9.86 14.03
C TRP A 376 -8.37 -9.13 15.35
N LEU A 377 -7.36 -8.42 15.83
CA LEU A 377 -7.49 -7.54 17.01
C LEU A 377 -8.58 -6.49 16.80
N THR A 378 -8.61 -5.81 15.65
CA THR A 378 -9.63 -4.82 15.31
C THR A 378 -11.05 -5.42 15.37
N ILE A 379 -11.24 -6.63 14.85
CA ILE A 379 -12.50 -7.38 14.89
C ILE A 379 -12.88 -7.71 16.34
N ILE A 380 -11.92 -8.17 17.16
CA ILE A 380 -12.14 -8.44 18.59
C ILE A 380 -12.51 -7.15 19.33
N LEU A 381 -11.82 -6.06 19.08
CA LEU A 381 -12.11 -4.76 19.72
C LEU A 381 -13.51 -4.24 19.34
N PHE A 382 -13.97 -4.53 18.11
CA PHE A 382 -15.37 -4.28 17.76
C PHE A 382 -16.35 -5.11 18.60
N GLU A 383 -16.05 -6.37 18.92
CA GLU A 383 -16.87 -7.19 19.84
C GLU A 383 -16.87 -6.62 21.28
N VAL A 384 -15.71 -6.19 21.76
CA VAL A 384 -15.58 -5.53 23.08
C VAL A 384 -16.40 -4.23 23.10
N TYR A 385 -16.23 -3.36 22.09
CA TYR A 385 -16.99 -2.12 21.91
C TYR A 385 -18.51 -2.36 21.90
N SER A 386 -18.97 -3.28 21.07
CA SER A 386 -20.39 -3.53 20.84
C SER A 386 -21.12 -4.12 22.05
N THR A 387 -20.38 -4.72 22.99
CA THR A 387 -20.89 -5.29 24.24
C THR A 387 -20.59 -4.42 25.47
N ASN A 388 -20.04 -3.20 25.28
CA ASN A 388 -19.55 -2.34 26.35
C ASN A 388 -18.62 -3.09 27.34
N GLY A 389 -17.69 -3.90 26.79
CA GLY A 389 -16.70 -4.65 27.54
C GLY A 389 -17.16 -6.02 28.08
N LYS A 390 -18.46 -6.34 28.10
CA LYS A 390 -18.96 -7.63 28.64
C LYS A 390 -18.40 -8.86 27.89
N TRP A 391 -17.94 -8.68 26.66
CA TRP A 391 -17.28 -9.73 25.88
C TRP A 391 -16.04 -10.29 26.60
N LEU A 392 -15.31 -9.44 27.34
CA LEU A 392 -14.11 -9.78 28.10
C LEU A 392 -14.39 -10.69 29.31
N GLU A 393 -15.61 -10.72 29.83
CA GLU A 393 -15.95 -11.49 31.04
C GLU A 393 -15.95 -13.03 30.79
N LYS A 394 -15.95 -13.46 29.55
CA LYS A 394 -15.89 -14.87 29.21
C LYS A 394 -14.42 -15.29 29.05
N ILE A 395 -13.97 -16.25 29.87
CA ILE A 395 -12.59 -16.75 29.90
C ILE A 395 -12.07 -17.12 28.48
N ARG A 396 -12.88 -17.81 27.68
CA ARG A 396 -12.53 -18.16 26.29
C ARG A 396 -12.19 -16.93 25.45
N ASN A 397 -12.93 -15.85 25.63
CA ASN A 397 -12.74 -14.62 24.88
C ASN A 397 -11.48 -13.88 25.34
N SER A 398 -11.23 -13.86 26.63
CA SER A 398 -10.02 -13.26 27.21
C SER A 398 -8.77 -14.00 26.75
N VAL A 399 -8.79 -15.34 26.73
CA VAL A 399 -7.72 -16.18 26.19
C VAL A 399 -7.52 -15.88 24.70
N LEU A 400 -8.60 -15.80 23.91
CA LEU A 400 -8.54 -15.49 22.48
C LEU A 400 -7.87 -14.12 22.21
N LEU A 401 -8.22 -13.10 22.99
CA LEU A 401 -7.60 -11.78 22.90
C LEU A 401 -6.12 -11.82 23.32
N SER A 402 -5.79 -12.54 24.40
CA SER A 402 -4.40 -12.72 24.84
C SER A 402 -3.53 -13.38 23.75
N ILE A 403 -4.07 -14.42 23.08
CA ILE A 403 -3.40 -15.07 21.94
C ILE A 403 -3.21 -14.08 20.78
N CYS A 404 -4.24 -13.33 20.44
CA CYS A 404 -4.16 -12.35 19.35
C CYS A 404 -3.08 -11.28 19.61
N VAL A 405 -3.05 -10.71 20.82
CA VAL A 405 -2.07 -9.72 21.23
C VAL A 405 -0.66 -10.32 21.29
N LEU A 406 -0.54 -11.59 21.73
CA LEU A 406 0.72 -12.33 21.73
C LEU A 406 1.27 -12.50 20.32
N LEU A 407 0.45 -12.95 19.37
CA LEU A 407 0.85 -13.14 17.97
C LEU A 407 1.35 -11.83 17.34
N ILE A 408 0.66 -10.71 17.58
CA ILE A 408 1.11 -9.38 17.12
C ILE A 408 2.52 -9.09 17.62
N SER A 409 2.82 -9.37 18.87
CA SER A 409 4.13 -9.09 19.48
C SER A 409 5.24 -10.08 19.07
N LEU A 410 4.87 -11.29 18.61
CA LEU A 410 5.82 -12.34 18.21
C LEU A 410 6.12 -12.33 16.71
N PHE A 411 5.18 -11.86 15.86
CA PHE A 411 5.43 -11.76 14.42
C PHE A 411 6.27 -10.55 14.03
N ARG A 412 6.27 -9.48 14.83
CA ARG A 412 7.12 -8.30 14.58
C ARG A 412 7.57 -7.65 15.90
N HIS A 413 8.82 -7.18 15.94
CA HIS A 413 9.34 -6.49 17.12
C HIS A 413 8.56 -5.21 17.45
N ASN A 414 8.21 -4.41 16.44
CA ASN A 414 7.37 -3.23 16.58
C ASN A 414 5.87 -3.55 16.84
N GLY A 415 5.48 -4.81 16.84
CA GLY A 415 4.18 -5.26 17.34
C GLY A 415 4.06 -5.21 18.86
N LEU A 416 5.19 -5.27 19.58
CA LEU A 416 5.19 -5.21 21.04
C LEU A 416 4.58 -3.92 21.61
N PRO A 417 4.98 -2.71 21.16
CA PRO A 417 4.31 -1.47 21.57
C PRO A 417 2.82 -1.45 21.26
N VAL A 418 2.38 -1.95 20.09
CA VAL A 418 0.95 -2.05 19.76
C VAL A 418 0.21 -2.92 20.77
N ALA A 419 0.77 -4.10 21.07
CA ALA A 419 0.21 -5.06 22.01
C ALA A 419 0.05 -4.46 23.43
N ILE A 420 1.08 -3.79 23.92
CA ILE A 420 1.09 -3.15 25.24
C ILE A 420 0.07 -2.01 25.28
N LEU A 421 0.13 -1.07 24.33
CA LEU A 421 -0.72 0.11 24.33
C LEU A 421 -2.21 -0.24 24.24
N ILE A 422 -2.58 -1.20 23.40
CA ILE A 422 -3.98 -1.67 23.31
C ILE A 422 -4.41 -2.34 24.61
N SER A 423 -3.56 -3.16 25.22
CA SER A 423 -3.88 -3.82 26.49
C SER A 423 -4.07 -2.81 27.63
N VAL A 424 -3.23 -1.77 27.69
CA VAL A 424 -3.37 -0.66 28.64
C VAL A 424 -4.64 0.14 28.37
N LEU A 425 -4.96 0.45 27.11
CA LEU A 425 -6.20 1.15 26.75
C LEU A 425 -7.43 0.37 27.21
N LEU A 426 -7.45 -0.95 27.12
CA LEU A 426 -8.55 -1.79 27.62
C LEU A 426 -8.70 -1.69 29.13
N VAL A 427 -7.59 -1.65 29.89
CA VAL A 427 -7.61 -1.47 31.37
C VAL A 427 -8.17 -0.10 31.76
N LEU A 428 -7.84 0.94 30.97
CA LEU A 428 -8.27 2.32 31.26
C LEU A 428 -9.73 2.56 30.84
N MET A 429 -10.17 2.04 29.70
CA MET A 429 -11.49 2.32 29.12
C MET A 429 -12.61 1.50 29.78
N PHE A 430 -12.34 0.23 30.16
CA PHE A 430 -13.36 -0.68 30.70
C PHE A 430 -13.19 -0.92 32.19
N ARG A 431 -13.45 0.11 33.00
CA ARG A 431 -13.27 0.05 34.46
C ARG A 431 -14.03 -1.10 35.13
N LYS A 432 -15.24 -1.44 34.65
CA LYS A 432 -16.05 -2.56 35.20
C LYS A 432 -15.42 -3.94 34.92
N GLN A 433 -14.70 -4.06 33.80
CA GLN A 433 -14.03 -5.29 33.37
C GLN A 433 -12.51 -5.27 33.60
N ARG A 434 -12.02 -4.30 34.42
CA ARG A 434 -10.57 -4.06 34.61
C ARG A 434 -9.81 -5.32 35.02
N LYS A 435 -10.40 -6.16 35.90
CA LYS A 435 -9.77 -7.43 36.31
C LYS A 435 -9.47 -8.36 35.14
N TRP A 436 -10.37 -8.43 34.15
CA TRP A 436 -10.20 -9.24 32.94
C TRP A 436 -9.16 -8.62 32.00
N SER A 437 -9.18 -7.29 31.84
CA SER A 437 -8.18 -6.58 31.02
C SER A 437 -6.78 -6.72 31.63
N ILE A 438 -6.62 -6.64 32.95
CA ILE A 438 -5.36 -6.90 33.66
C ILE A 438 -4.92 -8.36 33.46
N ALA A 439 -5.84 -9.32 33.59
CA ALA A 439 -5.54 -10.73 33.39
C ALA A 439 -5.04 -10.99 31.95
N ILE A 440 -5.64 -10.34 30.93
CA ILE A 440 -5.19 -10.42 29.53
C ILE A 440 -3.76 -9.88 29.39
N LEU A 441 -3.47 -8.71 29.97
CA LEU A 441 -2.14 -8.11 29.94
C LEU A 441 -1.10 -9.02 30.61
N LEU A 442 -1.43 -9.57 31.79
CA LEU A 442 -0.54 -10.48 32.52
C LEU A 442 -0.29 -11.78 31.75
N LEU A 443 -1.34 -12.40 31.21
CA LEU A 443 -1.20 -13.60 30.39
C LEU A 443 -0.33 -13.34 29.16
N PHE A 444 -0.57 -12.23 28.49
CA PHE A 444 0.26 -11.81 27.35
C PHE A 444 1.73 -11.66 27.75
N CYS A 445 2.03 -10.93 28.83
CA CYS A 445 3.39 -10.74 29.32
C CYS A 445 4.09 -12.07 29.70
N ILE A 446 3.36 -12.95 30.40
CA ILE A 446 3.88 -14.26 30.83
C ILE A 446 4.21 -15.13 29.58
N PHE A 447 3.26 -15.27 28.65
CA PHE A 447 3.48 -16.11 27.47
C PHE A 447 4.57 -15.54 26.54
N ARG A 448 4.61 -14.21 26.40
CA ARG A 448 5.70 -13.59 25.64
C ARG A 448 7.04 -13.87 26.31
N TRP A 449 7.16 -13.66 27.60
CA TRP A 449 8.38 -13.96 28.34
C TRP A 449 8.78 -15.43 28.22
N MET A 450 7.81 -16.36 28.29
CA MET A 450 8.09 -17.80 28.10
C MET A 450 8.66 -18.10 26.72
N VAL A 451 8.17 -17.45 25.67
CA VAL A 451 8.64 -17.66 24.29
C VAL A 451 9.98 -16.98 24.06
N THR A 452 10.10 -15.68 24.34
CA THR A 452 11.31 -14.90 24.03
C THR A 452 12.43 -15.03 25.04
N GLY A 453 12.18 -15.66 26.20
CA GLY A 453 13.16 -16.01 27.23
C GLY A 453 13.47 -17.51 27.18
N PRO A 454 12.87 -18.34 28.08
CA PRO A 454 13.27 -19.75 28.24
C PRO A 454 13.24 -20.58 26.94
N LEU A 455 12.22 -20.38 26.07
CA LEU A 455 12.13 -21.14 24.83
C LEU A 455 13.25 -20.74 23.85
N TYR A 456 13.46 -19.44 23.63
CA TYR A 456 14.53 -18.98 22.74
C TYR A 456 15.92 -19.38 23.25
N GLN A 457 16.14 -19.31 24.58
CA GLN A 457 17.36 -19.78 25.20
C GLN A 457 17.61 -21.28 24.94
N LYS A 458 16.55 -22.12 25.13
CA LYS A 458 16.62 -23.56 24.88
C LYS A 458 16.89 -23.91 23.41
N LEU A 459 16.41 -23.07 22.48
CA LEU A 459 16.59 -23.23 21.03
C LEU A 459 17.84 -22.51 20.51
N GLU A 460 18.67 -21.97 21.39
CA GLU A 460 19.91 -21.25 21.05
C GLU A 460 19.69 -20.14 20.02
N VAL A 461 18.56 -19.43 20.14
CA VAL A 461 18.24 -18.29 19.26
C VAL A 461 19.23 -17.16 19.52
N GLU A 462 20.03 -16.80 18.53
CA GLU A 462 20.94 -15.67 18.61
C GLU A 462 20.19 -14.34 18.71
N PRO A 463 20.60 -13.41 19.57
CA PRO A 463 19.98 -12.11 19.68
C PRO A 463 20.19 -11.29 18.41
N MET A 464 19.35 -10.26 18.25
CA MET A 464 19.47 -9.29 17.17
C MET A 464 20.84 -8.59 17.22
N THR A 465 21.50 -8.48 16.07
CA THR A 465 22.81 -7.80 15.94
C THR A 465 22.68 -6.28 16.17
N ALA A 466 23.77 -5.65 16.56
CA ALA A 466 23.78 -4.25 16.97
C ALA A 466 23.36 -3.28 15.85
N ASN A 467 23.75 -3.57 14.61
CA ASN A 467 23.35 -2.77 13.45
C ASN A 467 21.81 -2.72 13.26
N TYR A 468 21.09 -3.79 13.57
CA TYR A 468 19.61 -3.80 13.56
C TYR A 468 19.04 -3.13 14.80
N GLN A 469 19.58 -3.44 15.97
CA GLN A 469 19.05 -2.97 17.26
C GLN A 469 19.15 -1.44 17.41
N TYR A 470 20.24 -0.86 16.92
CA TYR A 470 20.53 0.57 17.03
C TYR A 470 20.40 1.33 15.71
N ALA A 471 19.83 0.71 14.68
CA ALA A 471 19.67 1.27 13.34
C ALA A 471 19.06 2.68 13.36
N THR A 472 18.00 2.90 14.13
CA THR A 472 17.36 4.21 14.26
C THR A 472 18.30 5.23 14.87
N THR A 473 19.07 4.86 15.91
CA THR A 473 20.06 5.75 16.55
C THR A 473 21.13 6.18 15.57
N LEU A 474 21.68 5.23 14.82
CA LEU A 474 22.67 5.48 13.78
C LEU A 474 22.11 6.39 12.68
N TYR A 475 20.86 6.18 12.29
CA TYR A 475 20.18 6.99 11.29
C TYR A 475 20.03 8.45 11.70
N HIS A 476 19.70 8.72 12.98
CA HIS A 476 19.62 10.08 13.51
C HIS A 476 21.00 10.75 13.52
N ILE A 477 22.05 10.03 13.91
CA ILE A 477 23.43 10.56 13.84
C ILE A 477 23.80 10.93 12.38
N ALA A 478 23.48 10.06 11.42
CA ALA A 478 23.74 10.33 10.00
C ALA A 478 22.96 11.56 9.48
N ALA A 479 21.75 11.79 9.97
CA ALA A 479 20.99 12.98 9.61
C ALA A 479 21.66 14.28 10.05
N HIS A 480 22.31 14.27 11.21
CA HIS A 480 23.12 15.41 11.68
C HIS A 480 24.35 15.67 10.80
N LEU A 481 25.02 14.60 10.37
CA LEU A 481 26.17 14.71 9.45
C LEU A 481 25.73 15.25 8.08
N GLU A 482 24.67 14.74 7.51
CA GLU A 482 24.09 15.20 6.23
C GLU A 482 23.69 16.69 6.29
N GLN A 483 23.10 17.14 7.41
CA GLN A 483 22.72 18.54 7.60
C GLN A 483 23.90 19.42 8.05
N LYS A 484 25.11 18.87 8.20
CA LYS A 484 26.33 19.58 8.63
C LYS A 484 26.14 20.27 9.97
N SER A 485 25.53 19.62 10.94
CA SER A 485 25.38 20.11 12.31
C SER A 485 26.74 20.41 12.92
N ILE A 486 26.80 21.42 13.77
CA ILE A 486 28.05 21.81 14.47
C ILE A 486 28.32 20.73 15.54
N LEU A 487 29.41 20.01 15.40
CA LEU A 487 29.87 19.00 16.31
C LEU A 487 31.02 19.51 17.19
N THR A 488 31.07 19.08 18.44
CA THR A 488 32.27 19.22 19.27
C THR A 488 33.32 18.19 18.84
N ASP A 489 34.59 18.45 19.16
CA ASP A 489 35.68 17.51 18.87
C ASP A 489 35.42 16.12 19.49
N GLN A 490 34.85 16.09 20.68
CA GLN A 490 34.48 14.84 21.34
C GLN A 490 33.43 14.09 20.55
N GLN A 491 32.35 14.76 20.13
CA GLN A 491 31.24 14.15 19.33
C GLN A 491 31.78 13.66 17.99
N SER A 492 32.60 14.45 17.31
CA SER A 492 33.23 14.07 16.04
C SER A 492 34.09 12.81 16.19
N ASN A 493 34.89 12.71 17.26
CA ASN A 493 35.69 11.53 17.55
C ASN A 493 34.80 10.32 17.85
N GLU A 494 33.75 10.47 18.65
CA GLU A 494 32.83 9.37 18.99
C GLU A 494 32.07 8.84 17.77
N ILE A 495 31.68 9.72 16.84
CA ILE A 495 31.06 9.33 15.57
C ILE A 495 32.05 8.60 14.66
N ASN A 496 33.27 9.15 14.55
CA ASN A 496 34.34 8.56 13.74
C ASN A 496 34.83 7.19 14.27
N GLU A 497 34.63 6.92 15.55
CA GLU A 497 34.89 5.60 16.13
C GLU A 497 33.93 4.51 15.63
N LEU A 498 32.70 4.86 15.26
CA LEU A 498 31.70 3.91 14.78
C LEU A 498 31.84 3.63 13.29
N ILE A 499 31.90 4.70 12.50
CA ILE A 499 32.09 4.71 11.05
C ILE A 499 32.97 5.91 10.75
N PRO A 500 33.98 5.83 9.89
CA PRO A 500 34.76 6.99 9.46
C PRO A 500 33.84 8.11 8.95
N LEU A 501 34.13 9.37 9.30
CA LEU A 501 33.24 10.50 9.03
C LEU A 501 32.86 10.63 7.55
N ASP A 502 33.74 10.31 6.63
CA ASP A 502 33.52 10.39 5.17
C ASP A 502 32.70 9.22 4.62
N ASP A 503 32.50 8.15 5.41
CA ASP A 503 31.79 6.93 4.99
C ASP A 503 30.34 6.88 5.48
N TRP A 504 29.88 7.93 6.18
CA TRP A 504 28.50 8.02 6.61
C TRP A 504 27.61 8.41 5.42
N GLU A 505 26.61 7.59 5.15
CA GLU A 505 25.67 7.80 4.04
C GLU A 505 24.24 7.92 4.57
N TYR A 506 23.62 9.10 4.43
CA TYR A 506 22.22 9.32 4.76
C TYR A 506 21.34 9.10 3.56
N SER A 507 20.26 8.33 3.73
CA SER A 507 19.22 8.18 2.71
C SER A 507 17.83 8.50 3.29
N PRO A 508 17.03 9.37 2.67
CA PRO A 508 15.67 9.66 3.12
C PRO A 508 14.71 8.46 2.95
N CYS A 509 15.13 7.42 2.23
CA CYS A 509 14.28 6.31 1.82
C CYS A 509 14.48 5.03 2.64
N SER A 510 15.65 4.83 3.20
CA SER A 510 16.02 3.61 3.95
C SER A 510 17.19 3.89 4.88
N ILE A 511 17.24 3.20 6.00
CA ILE A 511 18.42 3.19 6.88
C ILE A 511 19.48 2.18 6.44
N ASP A 512 19.22 1.41 5.37
CA ASP A 512 20.10 0.35 4.88
C ASP A 512 21.54 0.82 4.62
N PRO A 513 21.82 2.01 4.02
CA PRO A 513 23.20 2.43 3.77
C PRO A 513 24.05 2.48 5.04
N ILE A 514 23.45 2.86 6.17
CA ILE A 514 24.15 2.93 7.46
C ILE A 514 24.16 1.55 8.13
N MET A 515 23.01 0.87 8.14
CA MET A 515 22.85 -0.43 8.80
C MET A 515 23.79 -1.49 8.21
N TRP A 516 24.02 -1.44 6.90
CA TRP A 516 24.89 -2.35 6.15
C TRP A 516 26.23 -1.75 5.78
N ASN A 517 26.63 -0.64 6.42
CA ASN A 517 27.92 -0.04 6.16
C ASN A 517 29.04 -1.01 6.56
N PRO A 518 29.98 -1.34 5.65
CA PRO A 518 31.04 -2.31 5.94
C PRO A 518 32.04 -1.82 7.00
N HIS A 519 32.12 -0.51 7.23
CA HIS A 519 33.00 0.10 8.21
C HIS A 519 32.33 0.29 9.59
N LEU A 520 31.07 -0.13 9.76
CA LEU A 520 30.38 -0.04 11.05
C LEU A 520 30.98 -0.98 12.09
N ASP A 521 31.59 -0.41 13.13
CA ASP A 521 32.10 -1.19 14.27
C ASP A 521 30.94 -1.58 15.22
N GLN A 522 30.32 -2.73 14.89
CA GLN A 522 29.20 -3.27 15.68
C GLN A 522 29.62 -3.63 17.12
N ALA A 523 30.89 -3.99 17.36
CA ALA A 523 31.38 -4.34 18.69
C ALA A 523 31.39 -3.11 19.62
N LYS A 524 31.81 -1.94 19.11
CA LYS A 524 31.80 -0.70 19.90
C LYS A 524 30.39 -0.30 20.36
N ILE A 525 29.41 -0.35 19.45
CA ILE A 525 28.04 0.00 19.82
C ILE A 525 27.43 -1.05 20.76
N SER A 526 27.72 -2.34 20.59
CA SER A 526 27.25 -3.41 21.47
C SER A 526 27.81 -3.31 22.88
N ASN A 527 29.10 -2.96 23.00
CA ASN A 527 29.76 -2.85 24.31
C ASN A 527 29.37 -1.59 25.09
N ASN A 528 29.03 -0.49 24.39
CA ASN A 528 28.73 0.79 25.03
C ASN A 528 27.46 1.45 24.41
N PRO A 529 26.30 0.79 24.41
CA PRO A 529 25.11 1.32 23.73
C PRO A 529 24.61 2.64 24.33
N LEU A 530 24.73 2.80 25.63
CA LEU A 530 24.32 4.05 26.31
C LEU A 530 25.12 5.27 25.87
N LYS A 531 26.40 5.10 25.57
CA LYS A 531 27.26 6.19 25.04
C LYS A 531 26.65 6.77 23.74
N TYR A 532 26.29 5.91 22.80
CA TYR A 532 25.80 6.33 21.49
C TYR A 532 24.32 6.80 21.50
N LEU A 533 23.51 6.24 22.40
CA LEU A 533 22.17 6.76 22.67
C LEU A 533 22.24 8.18 23.29
N GLN A 534 23.18 8.40 24.23
CA GLN A 534 23.41 9.71 24.83
C GLN A 534 23.94 10.71 23.79
N LEU A 535 24.87 10.29 22.93
CA LEU A 535 25.36 11.09 21.81
C LEU A 535 24.22 11.55 20.89
N ALA A 536 23.40 10.63 20.41
CA ALA A 536 22.26 10.97 19.59
C ALA A 536 21.28 11.93 20.31
N PHE A 537 21.03 11.70 21.60
CA PHE A 537 20.18 12.59 22.39
C PHE A 537 20.80 13.98 22.62
N GLN A 538 22.12 14.08 22.78
CA GLN A 538 22.82 15.36 22.88
C GLN A 538 22.73 16.14 21.55
N LEU A 539 22.92 15.46 20.43
CA LEU A 539 22.76 16.07 19.09
C LEU A 539 21.34 16.60 18.89
N PHE A 540 20.32 15.80 19.26
CA PHE A 540 18.93 16.25 19.24
C PHE A 540 18.68 17.49 20.11
N LEU A 541 19.26 17.56 21.31
CA LEU A 541 19.10 18.74 22.18
C LEU A 541 19.81 19.98 21.65
N GLN A 542 20.91 19.82 20.92
CA GLN A 542 21.67 20.91 20.30
C GLN A 542 20.94 21.47 19.07
N ASP A 543 20.46 20.60 18.19
CA ASP A 543 19.74 20.95 16.98
C ASP A 543 18.71 19.85 16.65
N PRO A 544 17.42 20.02 16.97
CA PRO A 544 16.40 19.01 16.72
C PRO A 544 15.96 18.91 15.25
N ILE A 545 16.38 19.84 14.37
CA ILE A 545 15.89 19.91 12.98
C ILE A 545 16.30 18.68 12.15
N PRO A 546 17.57 18.20 12.22
CA PRO A 546 17.97 16.98 11.51
C PRO A 546 17.16 15.76 11.91
N ASP A 547 16.87 15.57 13.21
CA ASP A 547 16.07 14.46 13.70
C ASP A 547 14.63 14.53 13.22
N LEU A 548 14.00 15.71 13.30
CA LEU A 548 12.63 15.92 12.82
C LEU A 548 12.55 15.68 11.32
N LYS A 549 13.57 16.08 10.56
CA LYS A 549 13.66 15.80 9.12
C LYS A 549 13.83 14.30 8.87
N ALA A 550 14.70 13.62 9.60
CA ALA A 550 14.90 12.17 9.49
C ALA A 550 13.59 11.41 9.74
N VAL A 551 12.84 11.77 10.80
CA VAL A 551 11.51 11.20 11.08
C VAL A 551 10.52 11.52 9.95
N ALA A 552 10.52 12.74 9.43
CA ALA A 552 9.65 13.15 8.33
C ALA A 552 9.98 12.38 7.05
N ASP A 553 11.27 12.27 6.70
CA ASP A 553 11.73 11.60 5.48
C ASP A 553 11.33 10.12 5.49
N ILE A 554 11.78 9.36 6.49
CA ILE A 554 11.53 7.91 6.54
C ILE A 554 10.08 7.57 6.92
N GLY A 555 9.44 8.41 7.71
CA GLY A 555 8.02 8.31 8.10
C GLY A 555 7.04 8.74 7.02
N SER A 556 7.52 9.31 5.89
CA SER A 556 6.67 9.79 4.79
C SER A 556 5.79 8.68 4.17
N LEU A 557 6.17 7.43 4.32
CA LEU A 557 5.34 6.26 4.00
C LEU A 557 3.92 6.36 4.61
N VAL A 558 3.80 6.94 5.80
CA VAL A 558 2.53 6.99 6.55
C VAL A 558 1.63 8.12 6.08
N TYR A 559 2.19 9.28 5.69
CA TYR A 559 1.41 10.49 5.44
C TYR A 559 1.53 11.05 4.03
N SER A 560 2.59 10.71 3.27
CA SER A 560 2.81 11.28 1.96
C SER A 560 2.02 10.55 0.89
N VAL A 561 1.17 11.29 0.18
CA VAL A 561 0.44 10.78 -1.00
C VAL A 561 1.29 10.85 -2.28
N ASN A 562 2.42 11.54 -2.22
CA ASN A 562 3.41 11.59 -3.30
C ASN A 562 4.80 11.30 -2.69
N PRO A 563 5.12 10.04 -2.41
CA PRO A 563 6.38 9.68 -1.77
C PRO A 563 7.56 10.07 -2.66
N GLN A 564 8.58 10.68 -2.07
CA GLN A 564 9.84 11.03 -2.75
C GLN A 564 10.60 9.77 -3.16
N CYS A 565 10.46 8.73 -2.36
CA CYS A 565 11.09 7.45 -2.58
C CYS A 565 10.18 6.56 -3.41
N LYS A 566 10.73 5.88 -4.40
CA LYS A 566 10.03 4.76 -5.04
C LYS A 566 9.73 3.75 -3.92
N PRO A 567 8.47 3.42 -3.64
CA PRO A 567 8.17 2.46 -2.58
C PRO A 567 8.93 1.17 -2.89
N TYR A 568 9.52 0.59 -1.87
CA TYR A 568 10.22 -0.69 -1.92
C TYR A 568 9.22 -1.83 -2.06
N ILE A 569 8.35 -1.71 -3.04
CA ILE A 569 7.66 -2.83 -3.58
C ILE A 569 8.34 -3.10 -4.90
N SER A 570 9.41 -3.70 -4.76
CA SER A 570 9.61 -4.76 -5.67
C SER A 570 8.77 -5.91 -5.09
N PRO A 571 7.72 -6.35 -5.74
CA PRO A 571 7.53 -7.75 -5.90
C PRO A 571 8.70 -8.17 -6.79
N LEU A 572 9.92 -8.02 -6.32
CA LEU A 572 11.05 -8.85 -6.70
C LEU A 572 10.63 -10.21 -6.23
N VAL A 573 9.71 -10.66 -7.03
CA VAL A 573 9.16 -11.95 -7.09
C VAL A 573 10.34 -12.82 -7.44
N TYR A 574 11.12 -13.12 -6.42
CA TYR A 574 11.95 -14.29 -6.49
C TYR A 574 10.97 -15.44 -6.59
N LYS A 575 10.62 -15.75 -7.84
CA LYS A 575 10.26 -17.12 -8.12
C LYS A 575 11.47 -17.91 -7.65
N PRO A 576 11.31 -18.91 -6.80
CA PRO A 576 12.44 -19.74 -6.37
C PRO A 576 13.22 -20.35 -7.55
N THR A 577 12.67 -20.29 -8.74
CA THR A 577 13.22 -20.76 -10.02
C THR A 577 13.93 -19.68 -10.85
N ALA A 578 13.81 -18.39 -10.50
CA ALA A 578 14.55 -17.33 -11.18
C ALA A 578 16.00 -17.31 -10.66
N ASN A 579 16.99 -17.04 -11.52
CA ASN A 579 18.36 -16.83 -11.10
C ASN A 579 18.41 -15.66 -10.10
N PRO A 580 18.68 -15.92 -8.81
CA PRO A 580 18.79 -14.85 -7.83
C PRO A 580 20.01 -13.98 -8.13
N PRO A 581 20.04 -12.70 -7.69
CA PRO A 581 21.26 -11.92 -7.71
C PRO A 581 22.40 -12.70 -7.07
N ALA A 582 23.61 -12.56 -7.61
CA ALA A 582 24.80 -13.27 -7.12
C ALA A 582 25.00 -13.11 -5.61
N SER A 583 24.66 -11.94 -5.05
CA SER A 583 24.71 -11.64 -3.62
C SER A 583 23.75 -12.46 -2.74
N TRP A 584 22.78 -13.18 -3.33
CA TRP A 584 21.76 -13.95 -2.59
C TRP A 584 21.87 -15.45 -2.82
N ILE A 585 22.82 -15.90 -3.64
CA ILE A 585 23.03 -17.32 -3.97
C ILE A 585 23.33 -18.13 -2.70
N ASP A 586 24.02 -17.54 -1.74
CA ASP A 586 24.40 -18.19 -0.48
C ASP A 586 23.18 -18.47 0.43
N PHE A 587 22.04 -17.81 0.20
CA PHE A 587 20.80 -18.03 0.95
C PHE A 587 19.85 -19.04 0.29
N ILE A 588 20.22 -19.66 -0.83
CA ILE A 588 19.36 -20.62 -1.51
C ILE A 588 19.66 -22.02 -0.99
N VAL A 589 18.69 -22.59 -0.29
CA VAL A 589 18.70 -23.99 0.10
C VAL A 589 18.34 -24.86 -1.10
N ASP A 590 19.00 -25.98 -1.27
CA ASP A 590 18.82 -26.87 -2.44
C ASP A 590 17.38 -27.33 -2.64
N GLY A 591 16.57 -27.42 -1.60
CA GLY A 591 15.15 -27.77 -1.67
C GLY A 591 14.25 -26.77 -2.43
N ILE A 592 14.68 -25.51 -2.61
CA ILE A 592 13.92 -24.51 -3.39
C ILE A 592 14.26 -24.59 -4.88
N LYS A 593 15.45 -25.10 -5.22
CA LYS A 593 15.88 -25.30 -6.60
C LYS A 593 15.04 -26.39 -7.25
N GLY A 594 14.11 -26.01 -8.10
CA GLY A 594 13.37 -26.94 -8.95
C GLY A 594 11.88 -27.05 -8.69
N GLU A 595 11.31 -26.41 -7.65
CA GLU A 595 9.86 -26.29 -7.54
C GLU A 595 9.31 -25.37 -8.66
N GLN A 596 8.70 -25.98 -9.65
CA GLN A 596 8.07 -25.28 -10.77
C GLN A 596 6.58 -25.61 -10.86
N SER A 597 5.81 -24.71 -11.49
CA SER A 597 4.43 -25.01 -11.82
C SER A 597 4.36 -26.29 -12.67
N LYS A 598 3.47 -27.20 -12.29
CA LYS A 598 3.21 -28.43 -13.07
C LYS A 598 2.41 -28.16 -14.34
N ILE A 599 1.95 -26.91 -14.55
CA ILE A 599 1.17 -26.46 -15.71
C ILE A 599 1.75 -25.18 -16.33
N PRO A 600 3.06 -25.17 -16.70
CA PRO A 600 3.76 -23.96 -17.10
C PRO A 600 3.15 -23.28 -18.32
N GLU A 601 2.63 -24.04 -19.29
CA GLU A 601 2.01 -23.50 -20.51
C GLU A 601 0.75 -22.69 -20.22
N PHE A 602 -0.05 -23.11 -19.24
CA PHE A 602 -1.24 -22.37 -18.82
C PHE A 602 -0.89 -21.15 -17.97
N VAL A 603 0.11 -21.26 -17.13
CA VAL A 603 0.50 -20.23 -16.15
C VAL A 603 1.29 -19.08 -16.80
N ALA A 604 2.18 -19.36 -17.76
CA ALA A 604 3.05 -18.36 -18.36
C ALA A 604 2.31 -17.14 -19.00
N PRO A 605 1.21 -17.32 -19.75
CA PRO A 605 0.45 -16.18 -20.26
C PRO A 605 -0.20 -15.35 -19.14
N LEU A 606 -0.70 -16.01 -18.08
CA LEU A 606 -1.30 -15.34 -16.94
C LEU A 606 -0.25 -14.57 -16.15
N THR A 607 0.90 -15.17 -15.86
CA THR A 607 2.02 -14.48 -15.19
C THR A 607 2.43 -13.24 -15.99
N LYS A 608 2.62 -13.37 -17.30
CA LYS A 608 2.95 -12.25 -18.18
C LYS A 608 1.88 -11.15 -18.16
N PHE A 609 0.61 -11.52 -18.11
CA PHE A 609 -0.49 -10.57 -17.98
C PHE A 609 -0.44 -9.84 -16.64
N PHE A 610 -0.30 -10.56 -15.52
CA PHE A 610 -0.26 -9.97 -14.19
C PHE A 610 1.00 -9.14 -13.97
N ASP A 611 2.17 -9.60 -14.38
CA ASP A 611 3.42 -8.85 -14.30
C ASP A 611 3.35 -7.55 -15.09
N ARG A 612 2.76 -7.57 -16.28
CA ARG A 612 2.53 -6.35 -17.08
C ARG A 612 1.50 -5.41 -16.45
N THR A 613 0.50 -5.95 -15.78
CA THR A 613 -0.64 -5.18 -15.28
C THR A 613 -0.38 -4.61 -13.88
N PHE A 614 0.33 -5.34 -13.05
CA PHE A 614 0.54 -5.01 -11.63
C PHE A 614 2.00 -4.84 -11.25
N SER A 615 2.94 -4.97 -12.20
CA SER A 615 4.34 -4.64 -11.91
C SER A 615 4.49 -3.13 -11.70
N LEU A 616 5.43 -2.78 -10.85
CA LEU A 616 5.76 -1.40 -10.48
C LEU A 616 6.05 -0.49 -11.68
N ASN A 617 6.62 -1.06 -12.74
CA ASN A 617 7.07 -0.31 -13.92
C ASN A 617 5.97 -0.10 -14.96
N SER A 618 4.83 -0.80 -14.89
CA SER A 618 3.84 -0.77 -15.95
C SER A 618 2.65 0.17 -15.73
N LEU A 619 2.41 0.62 -14.48
CA LEU A 619 1.22 1.38 -14.11
C LEU A 619 1.53 2.44 -13.07
N THR A 620 2.27 3.47 -13.46
CA THR A 620 2.64 4.58 -12.58
C THR A 620 1.44 5.22 -11.84
N SER A 621 0.27 5.27 -12.47
CA SER A 621 -0.95 5.82 -11.86
C SER A 621 -1.70 4.81 -10.98
N LEU A 622 -1.77 3.53 -11.35
CA LEU A 622 -2.39 2.48 -10.51
C LEU A 622 -1.49 2.10 -9.34
N HIS A 623 -0.18 2.23 -9.48
CA HIS A 623 0.76 2.10 -8.40
C HIS A 623 0.39 3.00 -7.22
N PHE A 624 0.09 4.24 -7.48
CA PHE A 624 -0.35 5.20 -6.48
C PHE A 624 -1.62 4.73 -5.74
N LEU A 625 -2.59 4.18 -6.45
CA LEU A 625 -3.83 3.70 -5.86
C LEU A 625 -3.62 2.48 -4.96
N PHE A 626 -2.82 1.51 -5.41
CA PHE A 626 -2.67 0.24 -4.69
C PHE A 626 -1.54 0.27 -3.67
N TRP A 627 -0.48 1.04 -3.92
CA TRP A 627 0.75 0.93 -3.17
C TRP A 627 1.13 2.18 -2.37
N CYS A 628 0.18 3.08 -2.11
CA CYS A 628 0.37 4.26 -1.27
C CYS A 628 -0.37 4.10 0.07
N PRO A 629 0.30 3.68 1.16
CA PRO A 629 -0.34 3.47 2.46
C PRO A 629 -1.05 4.69 3.03
N ALA A 630 -0.51 5.88 2.76
CA ALA A 630 -1.09 7.16 3.21
C ALA A 630 -2.54 7.32 2.76
N ILE A 631 -2.87 6.92 1.52
CA ILE A 631 -4.25 7.01 1.00
C ILE A 631 -5.18 6.12 1.81
N TYR A 632 -4.76 4.90 2.12
CA TYR A 632 -5.56 3.96 2.91
C TYR A 632 -5.78 4.46 4.33
N LEU A 633 -4.76 5.06 4.94
CA LEU A 633 -4.89 5.68 6.26
C LEU A 633 -5.86 6.88 6.23
N ILE A 634 -5.75 7.75 5.23
CA ILE A 634 -6.66 8.91 5.08
C ILE A 634 -8.10 8.44 4.88
N ILE A 635 -8.34 7.45 4.00
CA ILE A 635 -9.67 6.87 3.79
C ILE A 635 -10.20 6.27 5.09
N LEU A 636 -9.37 5.52 5.83
CA LEU A 636 -9.72 4.95 7.13
C LEU A 636 -10.15 6.02 8.12
N LEU A 637 -9.40 7.12 8.23
CA LEU A 637 -9.71 8.24 9.11
C LEU A 637 -11.01 8.95 8.70
N LEU A 638 -11.23 9.15 7.41
CA LEU A 638 -12.49 9.74 6.91
C LEU A 638 -13.69 8.84 7.23
N ILE A 639 -13.59 7.54 7.00
CA ILE A 639 -14.64 6.57 7.35
C ILE A 639 -14.87 6.57 8.85
N PHE A 640 -13.82 6.62 9.66
CA PHE A 640 -13.91 6.69 11.11
C PHE A 640 -14.65 7.95 11.59
N LEU A 641 -14.36 9.13 11.03
CA LEU A 641 -15.07 10.37 11.33
C LEU A 641 -16.56 10.29 10.98
N LEU A 642 -16.89 9.68 9.83
CA LEU A 642 -18.28 9.43 9.44
C LEU A 642 -18.98 8.47 10.43
N LEU A 643 -18.30 7.42 10.88
CA LEU A 643 -18.80 6.49 11.88
C LEU A 643 -19.02 7.16 13.24
N LEU A 644 -18.09 8.03 13.69
CA LEU A 644 -18.27 8.83 14.91
C LEU A 644 -19.51 9.70 14.86
N ARG A 645 -19.78 10.30 13.68
CA ARG A 645 -21.00 11.12 13.47
C ARG A 645 -22.29 10.28 13.53
N ILE A 646 -22.23 9.01 13.09
CA ILE A 646 -23.37 8.08 13.10
C ILE A 646 -23.63 7.55 14.50
N GLU A 647 -22.61 6.99 15.14
CA GLU A 647 -22.72 6.28 16.42
C GLU A 647 -22.69 7.21 17.65
N LYS A 648 -22.05 8.38 17.53
CA LYS A 648 -21.90 9.39 18.59
C LYS A 648 -21.27 8.85 19.88
N LYS A 649 -20.41 7.82 19.77
CA LYS A 649 -19.72 7.18 20.88
C LYS A 649 -18.22 7.31 20.71
N TRP A 650 -17.55 8.06 21.59
CA TRP A 650 -16.10 8.24 21.57
C TRP A 650 -15.31 6.92 21.72
N THR A 651 -15.90 5.92 22.41
CA THR A 651 -15.29 4.59 22.59
C THR A 651 -15.05 3.85 21.27
N LEU A 652 -15.61 4.34 20.17
CA LEU A 652 -15.34 3.83 18.81
C LEU A 652 -13.84 3.94 18.45
N ILE A 653 -13.11 4.89 19.06
CA ILE A 653 -11.66 5.06 18.86
C ILE A 653 -10.86 3.78 19.19
N LEU A 654 -11.38 2.94 20.06
CA LEU A 654 -10.76 1.64 20.39
C LEU A 654 -10.60 0.76 19.14
N ILE A 655 -11.58 0.78 18.23
CA ILE A 655 -11.56 -0.05 17.02
C ILE A 655 -10.52 0.47 16.02
N LEU A 656 -10.29 1.79 15.99
CA LEU A 656 -9.23 2.42 15.18
C LEU A 656 -7.83 2.20 15.76
N GLY A 657 -7.75 1.94 17.08
CA GLY A 657 -6.51 1.88 17.85
C GLY A 657 -5.39 1.08 17.20
N PRO A 658 -5.60 -0.17 16.73
CA PRO A 658 -4.53 -0.97 16.12
C PRO A 658 -3.90 -0.29 14.91
N ALA A 659 -4.70 0.27 14.00
CA ALA A 659 -4.20 0.98 12.80
C ALA A 659 -3.48 2.28 13.17
N PHE A 660 -4.04 3.04 14.11
CA PHE A 660 -3.49 4.33 14.53
C PHE A 660 -2.14 4.15 15.25
N ILE A 661 -2.06 3.22 16.20
CA ILE A 661 -0.82 2.95 16.95
C ILE A 661 0.25 2.38 15.99
N GLN A 662 -0.12 1.45 15.10
CA GLN A 662 0.78 0.94 14.07
C GLN A 662 1.34 2.06 13.20
N SER A 663 0.48 2.97 12.72
CA SER A 663 0.91 4.10 11.90
C SER A 663 1.81 5.07 12.65
N LEU A 664 1.52 5.32 13.94
CA LEU A 664 2.37 6.17 14.79
C LEU A 664 3.76 5.55 14.99
N ILE A 665 3.82 4.23 15.23
CA ILE A 665 5.10 3.53 15.37
C ILE A 665 5.89 3.57 14.05
N MET A 666 5.22 3.40 12.92
CA MET A 666 5.88 3.50 11.60
C MET A 666 6.28 4.93 11.24
N LEU A 667 5.59 5.95 11.76
CA LEU A 667 6.02 7.33 11.60
C LEU A 667 7.33 7.60 12.34
N LEU A 668 7.47 7.07 13.56
CA LEU A 668 8.59 7.38 14.45
C LEU A 668 9.79 6.44 14.31
N PHE A 669 9.56 5.17 13.96
CA PHE A 669 10.56 4.09 14.02
C PHE A 669 10.57 3.24 12.74
N ASN A 670 10.23 3.85 11.59
CA ASN A 670 10.34 3.14 10.33
C ASN A 670 11.81 2.93 9.95
N VAL A 671 12.07 1.88 9.19
CA VAL A 671 13.44 1.53 8.73
C VAL A 671 13.59 1.65 7.21
N ALA A 672 12.48 1.62 6.47
CA ALA A 672 12.47 1.78 5.02
C ALA A 672 11.06 2.15 4.53
N GLN A 673 10.99 2.74 3.34
CA GLN A 673 9.74 3.10 2.65
C GLN A 673 9.05 1.86 2.05
N ASP A 674 8.87 0.79 2.84
CA ASP A 674 8.27 -0.46 2.39
C ASP A 674 6.79 -0.55 2.78
N VAL A 675 5.92 -0.74 1.78
CA VAL A 675 4.46 -0.77 1.95
C VAL A 675 3.98 -1.91 2.85
N ARG A 676 4.71 -3.04 2.88
CA ARG A 676 4.38 -4.18 3.77
C ARG A 676 4.28 -3.76 5.24
N PHE A 677 5.02 -2.72 5.65
CA PHE A 677 5.01 -2.24 7.04
C PHE A 677 3.68 -1.58 7.45
N GLN A 678 2.90 -1.13 6.48
CA GLN A 678 1.56 -0.56 6.68
C GLN A 678 0.43 -1.48 6.16
N TYR A 679 0.73 -2.71 5.77
CA TYR A 679 -0.27 -3.63 5.22
C TYR A 679 -1.45 -3.87 6.16
N GLY A 680 -1.23 -3.89 7.47
CA GLY A 680 -2.31 -3.98 8.46
C GLY A 680 -3.34 -2.84 8.36
N VAL A 681 -2.91 -1.63 7.96
CA VAL A 681 -3.81 -0.48 7.76
C VAL A 681 -4.71 -0.70 6.54
N TYR A 682 -4.21 -1.31 5.46
CA TYR A 682 -5.02 -1.69 4.30
C TYR A 682 -6.17 -2.62 4.71
N LEU A 683 -5.84 -3.69 5.43
CA LEU A 683 -6.83 -4.67 5.87
C LEU A 683 -7.89 -4.07 6.81
N ILE A 684 -7.46 -3.22 7.74
CA ILE A 684 -8.34 -2.53 8.67
C ILE A 684 -9.24 -1.54 7.92
N MET A 685 -8.72 -0.81 6.94
CA MET A 685 -9.51 0.10 6.12
C MET A 685 -10.59 -0.64 5.33
N GLU A 686 -10.25 -1.76 4.67
CA GLU A 686 -11.22 -2.60 3.97
C GLU A 686 -12.34 -3.10 4.90
N TYR A 687 -12.00 -3.49 6.13
CA TYR A 687 -12.98 -3.87 7.15
C TYR A 687 -13.84 -2.69 7.60
N PHE A 688 -13.26 -1.49 7.74
CA PHE A 688 -14.00 -0.27 8.11
C PHE A 688 -15.02 0.16 7.05
N ILE A 689 -14.78 -0.09 5.78
CA ILE A 689 -15.80 0.07 4.72
C ILE A 689 -17.03 -0.79 5.05
N GLY A 690 -16.80 -2.04 5.45
CA GLY A 690 -17.89 -2.93 5.88
C GLY A 690 -18.61 -2.46 7.13
N LEU A 691 -17.87 -1.98 8.14
CA LEU A 691 -18.44 -1.38 9.35
C LEU A 691 -19.30 -0.15 9.00
N PHE A 692 -18.81 0.71 8.13
CA PHE A 692 -19.54 1.89 7.70
C PHE A 692 -20.88 1.52 7.02
N MET A 693 -20.86 0.58 6.05
CA MET A 693 -22.06 0.11 5.40
C MET A 693 -23.07 -0.46 6.40
N PHE A 694 -22.59 -1.25 7.39
CA PHE A 694 -23.43 -1.85 8.42
C PHE A 694 -24.05 -0.80 9.35
N PHE A 695 -23.27 0.12 9.90
CA PHE A 695 -23.78 1.14 10.82
C PHE A 695 -24.67 2.15 10.11
N PHE A 696 -24.33 2.52 8.89
CA PHE A 696 -25.13 3.40 8.07
C PHE A 696 -26.51 2.79 7.79
N TRP A 697 -26.54 1.53 7.35
CA TRP A 697 -27.78 0.77 7.15
C TRP A 697 -28.59 0.66 8.45
N LYS A 698 -27.97 0.27 9.56
CA LYS A 698 -28.61 0.09 10.86
C LYS A 698 -29.25 1.37 11.42
N ASN A 699 -28.53 2.49 11.32
CA ASN A 699 -29.04 3.78 11.82
C ASN A 699 -30.28 4.25 11.08
N LEU A 700 -30.32 4.05 9.77
CA LEU A 700 -31.46 4.45 8.97
C LEU A 700 -32.72 3.61 9.27
N HIS A 701 -32.57 2.29 9.39
CA HIS A 701 -33.69 1.40 9.73
C HIS A 701 -34.20 1.57 11.18
N LYS A 702 -33.33 1.97 12.11
CA LYS A 702 -33.78 2.29 13.46
C LYS A 702 -34.66 3.53 13.47
N ARG A 703 -34.30 4.59 12.78
CA ARG A 703 -35.06 5.83 12.70
C ARG A 703 -36.44 5.65 12.05
N GLU A 704 -36.56 4.75 11.08
CA GLU A 704 -37.84 4.41 10.48
C GLU A 704 -38.79 3.72 11.46
N LYS A 705 -38.29 2.79 12.26
CA LYS A 705 -39.09 2.12 13.30
C LYS A 705 -39.56 3.12 14.35
N ASP A 706 -38.67 4.00 14.82
CA ASP A 706 -38.99 5.01 15.85
C ASP A 706 -40.04 6.01 15.31
N SER A 707 -39.93 6.43 14.04
CA SER A 707 -40.92 7.33 13.41
C SER A 707 -42.28 6.68 13.18
N GLN A 708 -42.33 5.40 12.86
CA GLN A 708 -43.60 4.66 12.73
C GLN A 708 -44.26 4.42 14.08
N GLN A 709 -43.51 4.22 15.14
CA GLN A 709 -44.06 4.10 16.51
C GLN A 709 -44.59 5.44 17.03
N SER A 710 -43.92 6.57 16.74
CA SER A 710 -44.41 7.89 17.11
C SER A 710 -45.64 8.35 16.30
N ALA A 711 -45.78 7.88 15.07
CA ALA A 711 -46.98 8.15 14.24
C ALA A 711 -48.18 7.26 14.59
N ARG A 712 -47.99 6.19 15.37
CA ARG A 712 -49.07 5.31 15.86
C ARG A 712 -49.51 5.67 17.27
N LYS A 713 -48.77 6.49 18.00
CA LYS A 713 -49.15 7.17 19.24
C LYS A 713 -49.77 8.53 18.94
#